data_6055167745120603a005e4e4f8af083c
#
_entry.id   6055167745120603a005e4e4f8af083c
#
_cell.length_a   1.000
_cell.length_b   1.000
_cell.length_c   1.000
_cell.angle_alpha   90.00
_cell.angle_beta   90.00
_cell.angle_gamma   90.00
#
_symmetry.space_group_name_H-M   'P 1'
#
loop_
_entity.id
_entity.type
_entity.pdbx_description
1 polymer ?
#
loop_
_entity_poly.entity_id
_entity_poly.type
_entity_poly.pdbx_seq_one_letter_code
_entity_poly.pdbx_strand_id
1 'polypeptide(L)'
;MRLARARTTNSVARHLAPLFTVGLLIVAYIAIFGLLSLRRHQNLRTNALDLGYTDQAVWNTLHGRPFRFSTYLDAAFQLDIPVQHFEKPDVLLGYHVEPILAAISLLYLLHDGPETLLWLQTVVIALGAIPVYLIARHRFGSRITGHESPLESRFVRWLPVAFVPLYLLSPPLEAANLSDFHAVALSPALLLAAFCFLETDRPWGFVAFGLVAVTCKEEVGLLVAMMGLWAAFVRRRWILGLCVAVASAGWSILSVLVIMPHYSGLDASPFLARYGQFGDSPAAILQNLVQRPGLFLDWLRRPDVLRYLGGLLLTSGGLAVLYPLVLLMALPSVAINSFSVYDWMHSGGGHYSASIVPFLMIAAIYGVEWLTRMTGGWVKARRLVRGRSVFWSTSLALVALGLCIALAYHHDSGVSPLSRRFVLDPVSEHAQRAQPLFEWIQRLPPEVPISVGSNLYPHVAHRERVYLFPTVSDAQFILLDVTGPSSPVGVGDQRQIVGDLLDYAQFGVAASDHGFLLLERGLDQYRFSPTFYDVFHAAGAHPQVAVGAGWSSLLLLEGFDWEVRPVVRPALSVEITTYWRALSPLDDGYRLIFYFWDDDRHLVRVQPEELAVHWFPSWLWEPGQVVKLTLPPLPVGDLPHVGVAVLLPRTEDSDVEGRLMPITSTTGKPLSLWDQDTILELVRP
;
A
#
# COMPACT_ATOMS: atom_id res chain seq x y z
N MET A 1 26.45 -16.65 50.90
CA MET A 1 25.42 -15.68 50.48
C MET A 1 25.71 -15.00 49.16
N ARG A 2 26.93 -14.53 48.82
CA ARG A 2 27.24 -13.89 47.53
C ARG A 2 27.11 -14.82 46.31
N LEU A 3 27.47 -16.08 46.41
CA LEU A 3 27.37 -17.09 45.32
C LEU A 3 25.91 -17.49 45.03
N ALA A 4 25.03 -17.49 46.00
CA ALA A 4 23.60 -17.76 45.81
C ALA A 4 22.88 -16.58 45.11
N ARG A 5 23.23 -15.33 45.45
CA ARG A 5 22.71 -14.13 44.78
C ARG A 5 23.21 -14.04 43.30
N ALA A 6 24.46 -14.36 43.02
CA ALA A 6 24.99 -14.39 41.65
C ALA A 6 24.33 -15.48 40.78
N ARG A 7 23.96 -16.62 41.36
CA ARG A 7 23.22 -17.68 40.63
C ARG A 7 21.77 -17.31 40.37
N THR A 8 21.09 -16.63 41.28
CA THR A 8 19.70 -16.16 41.09
C THR A 8 19.64 -14.99 40.10
N THR A 9 20.54 -14.02 40.14
CA THR A 9 20.58 -12.93 39.16
C THR A 9 20.91 -13.42 37.74
N ASN A 10 21.84 -14.37 37.58
CA ASN A 10 22.13 -15.01 36.29
C ASN A 10 20.93 -15.83 35.76
N SER A 11 20.13 -16.43 36.63
CA SER A 11 18.94 -17.16 36.24
C SER A 11 17.83 -16.24 35.73
N VAL A 12 17.54 -15.15 36.42
CA VAL A 12 16.55 -14.14 36.02
C VAL A 12 16.95 -13.46 34.69
N ALA A 13 18.21 -13.02 34.57
CA ALA A 13 18.72 -12.43 33.35
C ALA A 13 18.60 -13.36 32.12
N ARG A 14 18.84 -14.67 32.30
CA ARG A 14 18.70 -15.67 31.23
C ARG A 14 17.25 -15.87 30.80
N HIS A 15 16.26 -15.66 31.65
CA HIS A 15 14.84 -15.78 31.32
C HIS A 15 14.30 -14.51 30.65
N LEU A 16 14.87 -13.33 30.92
CA LEU A 16 14.48 -12.07 30.34
C LEU A 16 15.09 -11.79 28.97
N ALA A 17 16.25 -12.40 28.64
CA ALA A 17 16.95 -12.14 27.39
C ALA A 17 16.09 -12.35 26.12
N PRO A 18 15.28 -13.42 25.95
CA PRO A 18 14.41 -13.55 24.78
C PRO A 18 13.35 -12.45 24.69
N LEU A 19 12.75 -12.07 25.82
CA LEU A 19 11.75 -10.99 25.86
C LEU A 19 12.38 -9.64 25.50
N PHE A 20 13.59 -9.37 25.99
CA PHE A 20 14.34 -8.17 25.63
C PHE A 20 14.64 -8.13 24.13
N THR A 21 15.04 -9.29 23.53
CA THR A 21 15.28 -9.38 22.08
C THR A 21 13.99 -9.11 21.29
N VAL A 22 12.86 -9.68 21.69
CA VAL A 22 11.56 -9.40 21.06
C VAL A 22 11.21 -7.91 21.16
N GLY A 23 11.41 -7.30 22.34
CA GLY A 23 11.21 -5.86 22.53
C GLY A 23 12.10 -5.01 21.64
N LEU A 24 13.38 -5.38 21.50
CA LEU A 24 14.32 -4.68 20.62
C LEU A 24 13.90 -4.77 19.15
N LEU A 25 13.45 -5.93 18.68
CA LEU A 25 12.96 -6.11 17.31
C LEU A 25 11.69 -5.29 17.04
N ILE A 26 10.77 -5.22 18.01
CA ILE A 26 9.57 -4.38 17.94
C ILE A 26 9.97 -2.91 17.84
N VAL A 27 10.85 -2.43 18.71
CA VAL A 27 11.31 -1.03 18.70
C VAL A 27 12.02 -0.70 17.39
N ALA A 28 12.87 -1.60 16.88
CA ALA A 28 13.53 -1.42 15.59
C ALA A 28 12.52 -1.30 14.44
N TYR A 29 11.49 -2.16 14.40
CA TYR A 29 10.42 -2.07 13.40
C TYR A 29 9.68 -0.73 13.50
N ILE A 30 9.27 -0.33 14.71
CA ILE A 30 8.56 0.94 14.92
C ILE A 30 9.41 2.12 14.47
N ALA A 31 10.70 2.15 14.81
CA ALA A 31 11.59 3.24 14.43
C ALA A 31 11.78 3.31 12.90
N ILE A 32 12.02 2.18 12.23
CA ILE A 32 12.26 2.13 10.78
C ILE A 32 10.98 2.50 10.04
N PHE A 33 9.89 1.77 10.26
CA PHE A 33 8.67 1.95 9.50
C PHE A 33 7.89 3.21 9.86
N GLY A 34 7.96 3.65 11.12
CA GLY A 34 7.42 4.94 11.54
C GLY A 34 8.12 6.10 10.83
N LEU A 35 9.47 6.07 10.76
CA LEU A 35 10.22 7.06 10.01
C LEU A 35 9.90 7.04 8.51
N LEU A 36 9.81 5.86 7.89
CA LEU A 36 9.49 5.73 6.48
C LEU A 36 8.07 6.25 6.16
N SER A 37 7.09 5.90 7.01
CA SER A 37 5.70 6.35 6.85
C SER A 37 5.56 7.87 6.99
N LEU A 38 6.22 8.46 8.00
CA LEU A 38 6.23 9.92 8.18
C LEU A 38 6.93 10.65 7.02
N ARG A 39 8.06 10.13 6.54
CA ARG A 39 8.75 10.73 5.38
C ARG A 39 7.90 10.70 4.13
N ARG A 40 7.16 9.60 3.89
CA ARG A 40 6.21 9.53 2.78
C ARG A 40 5.16 10.63 2.89
N HIS A 41 4.61 10.85 4.08
CA HIS A 41 3.65 11.92 4.32
C HIS A 41 4.27 13.31 4.10
N GLN A 42 5.41 13.58 4.71
CA GLN A 42 6.13 14.86 4.56
C GLN A 42 6.55 15.15 3.12
N ASN A 43 6.82 14.11 2.32
CA ASN A 43 7.15 14.22 0.89
C ASN A 43 5.92 14.23 -0.02
N LEU A 44 4.72 14.52 0.50
CA LEU A 44 3.46 14.59 -0.23
C LEU A 44 3.12 13.29 -0.99
N ARG A 45 3.46 12.11 -0.43
CA ARG A 45 3.24 10.80 -1.03
C ARG A 45 2.12 10.00 -0.39
N THR A 46 1.35 10.62 0.47
CA THR A 46 0.06 10.12 0.97
C THR A 46 -1.06 10.72 0.13
N ASN A 47 -2.24 10.11 0.14
CA ASN A 47 -3.28 10.49 -0.80
C ASN A 47 -4.67 10.67 -0.13
N ALA A 48 -5.58 11.29 -0.88
CA ALA A 48 -6.94 11.56 -0.44
C ALA A 48 -7.73 10.29 -0.14
N LEU A 49 -7.58 9.24 -0.98
CA LEU A 49 -8.48 8.08 -0.99
C LEU A 49 -8.12 7.01 0.05
N ASP A 50 -7.03 7.17 0.77
CA ASP A 50 -6.62 6.28 1.84
C ASP A 50 -6.46 7.05 3.16
N LEU A 51 -5.37 7.82 3.32
CA LEU A 51 -5.15 8.61 4.54
C LEU A 51 -6.13 9.77 4.65
N GLY A 52 -6.36 10.53 3.57
CA GLY A 52 -7.08 11.82 3.64
C GLY A 52 -8.52 11.71 4.12
N TYR A 53 -9.35 10.88 3.46
CA TYR A 53 -10.75 10.74 3.85
C TYR A 53 -10.91 10.02 5.20
N THR A 54 -9.99 9.10 5.53
CA THR A 54 -10.01 8.43 6.84
C THR A 54 -9.65 9.40 7.95
N ASP A 55 -8.63 10.21 7.76
CA ASP A 55 -8.22 11.27 8.69
C ASP A 55 -9.35 12.28 8.92
N GLN A 56 -10.00 12.76 7.85
CA GLN A 56 -11.16 13.64 7.95
C GLN A 56 -12.33 12.97 8.70
N ALA A 57 -12.62 11.71 8.42
CA ALA A 57 -13.70 10.97 9.09
C ALA A 57 -13.44 10.79 10.58
N VAL A 58 -12.17 10.51 10.97
CA VAL A 58 -11.74 10.41 12.36
C VAL A 58 -11.83 11.76 13.07
N TRP A 59 -11.34 12.83 12.44
CA TRP A 59 -11.42 14.19 12.96
C TRP A 59 -12.88 14.64 13.15
N ASN A 60 -13.73 14.45 12.14
CA ASN A 60 -15.17 14.75 12.21
C ASN A 60 -15.88 13.95 13.30
N THR A 61 -15.49 12.68 13.51
CA THR A 61 -16.05 11.84 14.57
C THR A 61 -15.79 12.44 15.96
N LEU A 62 -14.58 12.94 16.21
CA LEU A 62 -14.24 13.64 17.45
C LEU A 62 -15.07 14.92 17.63
N HIS A 63 -15.42 15.60 16.54
CA HIS A 63 -16.20 16.84 16.54
C HIS A 63 -17.73 16.62 16.45
N GLY A 64 -18.23 15.42 16.78
CA GLY A 64 -19.66 15.12 16.83
C GLY A 64 -20.34 14.88 15.48
N ARG A 65 -19.55 14.63 14.43
CA ARG A 65 -20.00 14.25 13.08
C ARG A 65 -19.48 12.85 12.72
N PRO A 66 -20.06 11.77 13.27
CA PRO A 66 -19.49 10.44 13.19
C PRO A 66 -19.26 9.97 11.76
N PHE A 67 -18.01 9.55 11.46
CA PHE A 67 -17.57 8.96 10.19
C PHE A 67 -17.81 9.82 8.95
N ARG A 68 -18.05 11.15 9.11
CA ARG A 68 -18.29 12.03 7.96
C ARG A 68 -16.98 12.42 7.29
N PHE A 69 -17.04 12.47 5.97
CA PHE A 69 -16.00 13.01 5.09
C PHE A 69 -16.69 13.73 3.92
N SER A 70 -15.95 14.53 3.14
CA SER A 70 -16.56 15.36 2.10
C SER A 70 -15.85 15.29 0.74
N THR A 71 -14.98 14.31 0.55
CA THR A 71 -14.13 14.16 -0.64
C THR A 71 -14.90 14.27 -1.96
N TYR A 72 -16.12 13.70 -2.03
CA TYR A 72 -16.97 13.67 -3.23
C TYR A 72 -18.30 14.38 -3.05
N LEU A 73 -18.48 15.14 -1.98
CA LEU A 73 -19.74 15.82 -1.71
C LEU A 73 -20.06 16.82 -2.84
N ASP A 74 -21.29 16.75 -3.37
CA ASP A 74 -21.75 17.58 -4.47
C ASP A 74 -20.89 17.53 -5.75
N ALA A 75 -20.30 16.36 -6.03
CA ALA A 75 -19.57 16.15 -7.28
C ALA A 75 -20.51 16.31 -8.48
N ALA A 76 -20.63 17.56 -8.96
CA ALA A 76 -21.40 17.91 -10.17
C ALA A 76 -20.75 17.37 -11.45
N PHE A 77 -19.50 16.91 -11.37
CA PHE A 77 -18.81 16.25 -12.46
C PHE A 77 -19.11 14.75 -12.42
N GLN A 78 -20.00 14.32 -13.29
CA GLN A 78 -20.00 12.95 -13.77
C GLN A 78 -18.72 12.77 -14.60
N LEU A 79 -17.62 12.52 -13.90
CA LEU A 79 -16.40 12.08 -14.56
C LEU A 79 -16.70 10.66 -15.05
N ASP A 80 -16.54 10.40 -16.35
CA ASP A 80 -16.52 9.06 -16.96
C ASP A 80 -15.31 8.23 -16.48
N ILE A 81 -14.89 8.47 -15.26
CA ILE A 81 -13.88 7.70 -14.56
C ILE A 81 -14.64 6.62 -13.80
N PRO A 82 -14.11 5.38 -13.70
CA PRO A 82 -14.69 4.34 -12.87
C PRO A 82 -14.47 4.62 -11.36
N VAL A 83 -14.68 5.85 -10.94
CA VAL A 83 -14.91 6.20 -9.54
C VAL A 83 -16.32 5.72 -9.24
N GLN A 84 -16.43 4.80 -8.29
CA GLN A 84 -17.71 4.29 -7.85
C GLN A 84 -18.57 5.47 -7.42
N HIS A 85 -19.63 5.76 -8.19
CA HIS A 85 -20.56 6.83 -7.86
C HIS A 85 -21.38 6.41 -6.64
N PHE A 86 -21.20 7.13 -5.55
CA PHE A 86 -22.04 7.00 -4.37
C PHE A 86 -23.13 8.05 -4.42
N GLU A 87 -24.37 7.67 -4.18
CA GLU A 87 -25.47 8.62 -4.07
C GLU A 87 -25.38 9.47 -2.79
N LYS A 88 -24.70 8.94 -1.74
CA LYS A 88 -24.50 9.60 -0.45
C LYS A 88 -23.09 9.37 0.06
N PRO A 89 -22.05 9.99 -0.54
CA PRO A 89 -20.65 9.67 -0.23
C PRO A 89 -20.08 10.43 0.97
N ASP A 90 -20.91 10.91 1.89
CA ASP A 90 -20.48 11.75 3.01
C ASP A 90 -20.24 10.99 4.33
N VAL A 91 -20.48 9.68 4.36
CA VAL A 91 -20.28 8.84 5.53
C VAL A 91 -19.45 7.60 5.18
N LEU A 92 -18.32 7.42 5.86
CA LEU A 92 -17.38 6.34 5.59
C LEU A 92 -18.01 4.94 5.69
N LEU A 93 -19.03 4.75 6.52
CA LEU A 93 -19.75 3.49 6.66
C LEU A 93 -20.46 3.03 5.38
N GLY A 94 -20.71 3.93 4.44
CA GLY A 94 -21.19 3.59 3.09
C GLY A 94 -20.09 3.01 2.19
N TYR A 95 -18.83 3.20 2.57
CA TYR A 95 -17.66 2.75 1.83
C TYR A 95 -17.00 1.55 2.51
N HIS A 96 -16.63 1.70 3.78
CA HIS A 96 -16.09 0.65 4.65
C HIS A 96 -16.73 0.71 6.04
N VAL A 97 -17.02 -0.45 6.63
CA VAL A 97 -17.59 -0.53 7.97
C VAL A 97 -16.45 -0.76 8.97
N GLU A 98 -15.92 0.37 9.47
CA GLU A 98 -14.74 0.42 10.34
C GLU A 98 -15.04 1.13 11.68
N PRO A 99 -15.94 0.59 12.55
CA PRO A 99 -16.33 1.26 13.81
C PRO A 99 -15.17 1.55 14.76
N ILE A 100 -14.03 0.87 14.62
CA ILE A 100 -12.83 1.11 15.43
C ILE A 100 -12.35 2.57 15.32
N LEU A 101 -12.62 3.25 14.21
CA LEU A 101 -12.26 4.64 14.00
C LEU A 101 -12.89 5.59 15.03
N ALA A 102 -14.07 5.24 15.58
CA ALA A 102 -14.68 6.01 16.65
C ALA A 102 -13.85 5.97 17.95
N ALA A 103 -13.22 4.84 18.26
CA ALA A 103 -12.31 4.74 19.40
C ALA A 103 -10.97 5.43 19.09
N ILE A 104 -10.49 5.31 17.85
CA ILE A 104 -9.24 5.93 17.37
C ILE A 104 -9.35 7.46 17.41
N SER A 105 -10.53 8.04 17.17
CA SER A 105 -10.72 9.50 17.18
C SER A 105 -10.32 10.14 18.51
N LEU A 106 -10.42 9.41 19.63
CA LEU A 106 -9.97 9.89 20.93
C LEU A 106 -8.44 10.13 21.02
N LEU A 107 -7.65 9.48 20.15
CA LEU A 107 -6.21 9.73 20.09
C LEU A 107 -5.87 11.12 19.58
N TYR A 108 -6.76 11.75 18.81
CA TYR A 108 -6.58 13.13 18.33
C TYR A 108 -6.63 14.17 19.46
N LEU A 109 -7.12 13.79 20.64
CA LEU A 109 -6.94 14.61 21.84
C LEU A 109 -5.48 14.70 22.32
N LEU A 110 -4.62 13.76 21.90
CA LEU A 110 -3.20 13.74 22.25
C LEU A 110 -2.34 14.43 21.19
N HIS A 111 -2.64 14.18 19.92
CA HIS A 111 -1.98 14.79 18.77
C HIS A 111 -2.99 14.85 17.62
N ASP A 112 -3.32 16.06 17.21
CA ASP A 112 -4.32 16.36 16.18
C ASP A 112 -3.62 16.46 14.81
N GLY A 113 -3.47 15.29 14.16
CA GLY A 113 -2.82 15.19 12.85
C GLY A 113 -2.85 13.76 12.29
N PRO A 114 -2.78 13.62 10.96
CA PRO A 114 -2.78 12.33 10.27
C PRO A 114 -1.61 11.42 10.68
N GLU A 115 -0.52 11.99 11.19
CA GLU A 115 0.63 11.24 11.72
C GLU A 115 0.22 10.33 12.88
N THR A 116 -0.82 10.67 13.62
CA THR A 116 -1.39 9.83 14.70
C THR A 116 -1.84 8.48 14.16
N LEU A 117 -2.50 8.47 13.00
CA LEU A 117 -2.95 7.23 12.34
C LEU A 117 -1.75 6.41 11.84
N LEU A 118 -0.76 7.05 11.24
CA LEU A 118 0.45 6.41 10.73
C LEU A 118 1.27 5.75 11.85
N TRP A 119 1.44 6.46 12.98
CA TRP A 119 2.10 5.90 14.16
C TRP A 119 1.30 4.76 14.79
N LEU A 120 -0.02 4.94 14.94
CA LEU A 120 -0.89 3.91 15.50
C LEU A 120 -0.76 2.59 14.70
N GLN A 121 -0.87 2.68 13.37
CA GLN A 121 -0.74 1.52 12.48
C GLN A 121 0.60 0.82 12.69
N THR A 122 1.70 1.56 12.62
CA THR A 122 3.05 1.02 12.78
C THR A 122 3.24 0.32 14.12
N VAL A 123 2.80 0.97 15.21
CA VAL A 123 2.92 0.41 16.57
C VAL A 123 2.08 -0.85 16.72
N VAL A 124 0.84 -0.83 16.27
CA VAL A 124 -0.06 -1.99 16.42
C VAL A 124 0.42 -3.18 15.59
N ILE A 125 0.86 -2.97 14.35
CA ILE A 125 1.47 -4.04 13.53
C ILE A 125 2.67 -4.64 14.28
N ALA A 126 3.60 -3.82 14.77
CA ALA A 126 4.79 -4.30 15.48
C ALA A 126 4.45 -5.11 16.73
N LEU A 127 3.41 -4.68 17.49
CA LEU A 127 2.96 -5.39 18.68
C LEU A 127 2.40 -6.78 18.41
N GLY A 128 2.01 -7.09 17.17
CA GLY A 128 1.63 -8.44 16.74
C GLY A 128 2.76 -9.48 16.90
N ALA A 129 4.01 -9.06 17.00
CA ALA A 129 5.15 -9.93 17.34
C ALA A 129 5.05 -10.57 18.72
N ILE A 130 4.37 -9.90 19.68
CA ILE A 130 4.19 -10.42 21.03
C ILE A 130 3.35 -11.71 21.03
N PRO A 131 2.12 -11.73 20.49
CA PRO A 131 1.35 -12.97 20.44
C PRO A 131 2.00 -14.06 19.58
N VAL A 132 2.73 -13.73 18.50
CA VAL A 132 3.53 -14.72 17.75
C VAL A 132 4.54 -15.41 18.66
N TYR A 133 5.34 -14.64 19.40
CA TYR A 133 6.27 -15.20 20.39
C TYR A 133 5.57 -16.02 21.45
N LEU A 134 4.44 -15.55 22.00
CA LEU A 134 3.71 -16.23 23.07
C LEU A 134 3.09 -17.55 22.59
N ILE A 135 2.50 -17.58 21.39
CA ILE A 135 1.97 -18.81 20.78
C ILE A 135 3.09 -19.83 20.59
N ALA A 136 4.21 -19.41 19.99
CA ALA A 136 5.36 -20.28 19.79
C ALA A 136 5.91 -20.77 21.14
N ARG A 137 6.06 -19.89 22.13
CA ARG A 137 6.51 -20.24 23.47
C ARG A 137 5.55 -21.22 24.16
N HIS A 138 4.25 -21.06 24.02
CA HIS A 138 3.26 -21.98 24.59
C HIS A 138 3.39 -23.37 23.96
N ARG A 139 3.47 -23.44 22.62
CA ARG A 139 3.54 -24.71 21.87
C ARG A 139 4.83 -25.49 22.12
N PHE A 140 5.98 -24.81 22.15
CA PHE A 140 7.29 -25.45 22.36
C PHE A 140 7.65 -25.57 23.86
N GLY A 141 7.22 -24.61 24.69
CA GLY A 141 7.55 -24.54 26.11
C GLY A 141 6.84 -25.59 26.97
N SER A 142 5.65 -26.07 26.58
CA SER A 142 4.90 -27.14 27.28
C SER A 142 5.63 -28.49 27.34
N ARG A 143 6.83 -28.58 26.71
CA ARG A 143 7.67 -29.78 26.65
C ARG A 143 8.86 -29.75 27.58
N ILE A 144 8.98 -28.75 28.41
CA ILE A 144 10.02 -28.65 29.44
C ILE A 144 9.64 -29.58 30.59
N THR A 145 10.39 -30.67 30.77
CA THR A 145 10.13 -31.69 31.80
C THR A 145 11.13 -31.67 32.97
N GLY A 146 11.99 -30.65 33.04
CA GLY A 146 12.96 -30.53 34.16
C GLY A 146 14.24 -31.35 34.05
N HIS A 147 14.37 -32.27 33.07
CA HIS A 147 15.52 -33.13 32.88
C HIS A 147 16.29 -32.79 31.58
N GLU A 148 16.44 -31.49 31.27
CA GLU A 148 17.03 -31.02 30.03
C GLU A 148 18.51 -30.78 30.14
N SER A 149 19.22 -31.11 29.05
CA SER A 149 20.62 -30.68 28.92
C SER A 149 20.67 -29.14 28.82
N PRO A 150 21.82 -28.52 29.21
CA PRO A 150 21.98 -27.06 29.09
C PRO A 150 21.79 -26.54 27.65
N LEU A 151 22.05 -27.32 26.63
CA LEU A 151 21.85 -27.03 25.22
C LEU A 151 20.37 -27.06 24.87
N GLU A 152 19.63 -28.09 25.25
CA GLU A 152 18.19 -28.21 25.01
C GLU A 152 17.43 -27.06 25.68
N SER A 153 17.80 -26.68 26.90
CA SER A 153 17.18 -25.56 27.62
C SER A 153 17.41 -24.19 26.93
N ARG A 154 18.54 -24.04 26.21
CA ARG A 154 18.78 -22.86 25.34
C ARG A 154 17.86 -22.87 24.12
N PHE A 155 17.77 -23.98 23.37
CA PHE A 155 16.92 -24.08 22.19
C PHE A 155 15.45 -23.83 22.49
N VAL A 156 14.90 -24.45 23.52
CA VAL A 156 13.51 -24.22 23.98
C VAL A 156 13.23 -22.74 24.22
N ARG A 157 14.21 -22.02 24.74
CA ARG A 157 14.09 -20.61 25.08
C ARG A 157 14.14 -19.70 23.88
N TRP A 158 15.01 -19.98 22.91
CA TRP A 158 15.28 -19.09 21.79
C TRP A 158 14.48 -19.42 20.51
N LEU A 159 14.05 -20.67 20.33
CA LEU A 159 13.25 -21.07 19.18
C LEU A 159 11.99 -20.22 18.97
N PRO A 160 11.22 -19.84 20.02
CA PRO A 160 10.06 -18.94 19.83
C PRO A 160 10.43 -17.56 19.29
N VAL A 161 11.63 -17.04 19.61
CA VAL A 161 12.11 -15.75 19.10
C VAL A 161 12.30 -15.76 17.59
N ALA A 162 12.67 -16.92 17.04
CA ALA A 162 12.93 -17.06 15.61
C ALA A 162 11.68 -16.88 14.71
N PHE A 163 10.48 -17.01 15.26
CA PHE A 163 9.23 -16.72 14.55
C PHE A 163 8.91 -15.22 14.49
N VAL A 164 9.51 -14.40 15.35
CA VAL A 164 9.29 -12.94 15.37
C VAL A 164 9.79 -12.25 14.09
N PRO A 165 11.00 -12.51 13.60
CA PRO A 165 11.45 -11.98 12.32
C PRO A 165 10.58 -12.42 11.13
N LEU A 166 10.06 -13.66 11.12
CA LEU A 166 9.13 -14.11 10.08
C LEU A 166 7.89 -13.23 10.00
N TYR A 167 7.40 -12.75 11.15
CA TYR A 167 6.27 -11.84 11.22
C TYR A 167 6.67 -10.40 10.85
N LEU A 168 7.69 -9.83 11.50
CA LEU A 168 8.07 -8.43 11.34
C LEU A 168 8.65 -8.11 9.94
N LEU A 169 9.32 -9.08 9.30
CA LEU A 169 9.85 -8.96 7.94
C LEU A 169 8.89 -9.56 6.89
N SER A 170 7.61 -9.63 7.21
CA SER A 170 6.57 -10.08 6.28
C SER A 170 6.28 -9.00 5.24
N PRO A 171 6.59 -9.21 3.93
CA PRO A 171 6.33 -8.20 2.90
C PRO A 171 4.89 -7.69 2.87
N PRO A 172 3.83 -8.51 3.07
CA PRO A 172 2.46 -8.00 3.16
C PRO A 172 2.21 -7.04 4.34
N LEU A 173 2.89 -7.21 5.49
CA LEU A 173 2.76 -6.27 6.61
C LEU A 173 3.54 -4.98 6.38
N GLU A 174 4.72 -5.07 5.78
CA GLU A 174 5.49 -3.90 5.37
C GLU A 174 4.73 -3.08 4.34
N ALA A 175 4.12 -3.75 3.34
CA ALA A 175 3.28 -3.13 2.34
C ALA A 175 2.07 -2.44 2.96
N ALA A 176 1.37 -3.11 3.87
CA ALA A 176 0.22 -2.53 4.58
C ALA A 176 0.62 -1.30 5.41
N ASN A 177 1.79 -1.34 6.05
CA ASN A 177 2.26 -0.23 6.88
C ASN A 177 2.64 1.03 6.08
N LEU A 178 3.11 0.86 4.84
CA LEU A 178 3.52 1.96 3.98
C LEU A 178 2.45 2.39 2.95
N SER A 179 1.28 1.74 2.92
CA SER A 179 0.16 2.09 2.03
C SER A 179 -0.82 3.04 2.71
N ASP A 180 -0.33 4.12 3.27
CA ASP A 180 -1.12 5.05 4.05
C ASP A 180 -1.77 4.37 5.28
N PHE A 181 -2.84 4.93 5.84
CA PHE A 181 -3.53 4.30 6.96
C PHE A 181 -4.74 3.51 6.50
N HIS A 182 -4.86 2.27 7.02
CA HIS A 182 -6.04 1.43 6.83
C HIS A 182 -6.37 0.72 8.15
N ALA A 183 -7.59 0.84 8.66
CA ALA A 183 -7.97 0.21 9.91
C ALA A 183 -7.80 -1.32 9.89
N VAL A 184 -7.94 -1.97 8.73
CA VAL A 184 -7.67 -3.40 8.56
C VAL A 184 -6.23 -3.81 8.86
N ALA A 185 -5.26 -2.90 8.72
CA ALA A 185 -3.86 -3.17 9.05
C ALA A 185 -3.62 -3.35 10.57
N LEU A 186 -4.58 -2.96 11.39
CA LEU A 186 -4.55 -3.23 12.85
C LEU A 186 -4.97 -4.68 13.16
N SER A 187 -5.75 -5.31 12.28
CA SER A 187 -6.33 -6.64 12.50
C SER A 187 -5.32 -7.77 12.71
N PRO A 188 -4.11 -7.79 12.09
CA PRO A 188 -3.13 -8.86 12.31
C PRO A 188 -2.76 -9.05 13.79
N ALA A 189 -2.46 -7.97 14.49
CA ALA A 189 -2.09 -8.03 15.90
C ALA A 189 -3.27 -8.48 16.78
N LEU A 190 -4.47 -8.01 16.47
CA LEU A 190 -5.70 -8.35 17.20
C LEU A 190 -6.10 -9.81 16.98
N LEU A 191 -6.03 -10.32 15.75
CA LEU A 191 -6.30 -11.72 15.42
C LEU A 191 -5.28 -12.66 16.08
N LEU A 192 -4.00 -12.30 16.05
CA LEU A 192 -2.95 -13.05 16.74
C LEU A 192 -3.17 -13.06 18.26
N ALA A 193 -3.53 -11.92 18.85
CA ALA A 193 -3.84 -11.84 20.29
C ALA A 193 -5.07 -12.68 20.63
N ALA A 194 -6.14 -12.58 19.84
CA ALA A 194 -7.34 -13.42 20.02
C ALA A 194 -6.98 -14.91 19.98
N PHE A 195 -6.20 -15.35 18.98
CA PHE A 195 -5.76 -16.74 18.87
C PHE A 195 -4.85 -17.15 20.05
N CYS A 196 -3.94 -16.28 20.49
CA CYS A 196 -3.09 -16.53 21.64
C CYS A 196 -3.90 -16.80 22.91
N PHE A 197 -4.96 -16.00 23.15
CA PHE A 197 -5.87 -16.22 24.28
C PHE A 197 -6.68 -17.51 24.12
N LEU A 198 -7.12 -17.86 22.93
CA LEU A 198 -7.77 -19.14 22.66
C LEU A 198 -6.84 -20.32 22.93
N GLU A 199 -5.57 -20.21 22.49
CA GLU A 199 -4.55 -21.25 22.67
C GLU A 199 -4.18 -21.45 24.14
N THR A 200 -4.18 -20.38 24.93
CA THR A 200 -3.86 -20.41 26.37
C THR A 200 -5.06 -20.62 27.25
N ASP A 201 -6.21 -21.09 26.72
CA ASP A 201 -7.44 -21.37 27.42
C ASP A 201 -8.06 -20.19 28.19
N ARG A 202 -7.93 -18.97 27.65
CA ARG A 202 -8.49 -17.73 28.18
C ARG A 202 -9.64 -17.23 27.29
N PRO A 203 -10.86 -17.81 27.36
CA PRO A 203 -11.93 -17.57 26.41
C PRO A 203 -12.37 -16.10 26.31
N TRP A 204 -12.38 -15.37 27.42
CA TRP A 204 -12.77 -13.96 27.44
C TRP A 204 -11.77 -13.05 26.69
N GLY A 205 -10.48 -13.36 26.76
CA GLY A 205 -9.49 -12.68 25.94
C GLY A 205 -9.69 -12.94 24.45
N PHE A 206 -10.00 -14.20 24.08
CA PHE A 206 -10.35 -14.54 22.69
C PHE A 206 -11.55 -13.72 22.19
N VAL A 207 -12.63 -13.66 22.98
CA VAL A 207 -13.84 -12.90 22.60
C VAL A 207 -13.52 -11.40 22.51
N ALA A 208 -12.84 -10.84 23.52
CA ALA A 208 -12.55 -9.40 23.56
C ALA A 208 -11.70 -8.94 22.37
N PHE A 209 -10.59 -9.60 22.10
CA PHE A 209 -9.72 -9.25 20.96
C PHE A 209 -10.39 -9.58 19.61
N GLY A 210 -11.20 -10.65 19.55
CA GLY A 210 -12.01 -10.97 18.37
C GLY A 210 -13.03 -9.87 18.06
N LEU A 211 -13.75 -9.37 19.08
CA LEU A 211 -14.71 -8.27 18.93
C LEU A 211 -14.02 -6.99 18.45
N VAL A 212 -12.86 -6.64 19.00
CA VAL A 212 -12.11 -5.47 18.52
C VAL A 212 -11.64 -5.69 17.07
N ALA A 213 -11.15 -6.88 16.73
CA ALA A 213 -10.71 -7.18 15.36
C ALA A 213 -11.84 -7.02 14.34
N VAL A 214 -13.05 -7.48 14.65
CA VAL A 214 -14.24 -7.38 13.78
C VAL A 214 -14.57 -5.91 13.43
N THR A 215 -14.25 -4.97 14.30
CA THR A 215 -14.52 -3.54 14.06
C THR A 215 -13.48 -2.86 13.14
N CYS A 216 -12.42 -3.58 12.76
CA CYS A 216 -11.39 -3.01 11.86
C CYS A 216 -11.84 -2.94 10.39
N LYS A 217 -12.65 -3.90 9.94
CA LYS A 217 -13.22 -3.92 8.58
C LYS A 217 -14.29 -5.00 8.47
N GLU A 218 -15.26 -4.81 7.58
CA GLU A 218 -16.37 -5.74 7.36
C GLU A 218 -15.96 -7.19 7.09
N GLU A 219 -14.85 -7.41 6.38
CA GLU A 219 -14.36 -8.76 6.02
C GLU A 219 -13.68 -9.50 7.18
N VAL A 220 -13.14 -8.77 8.17
CA VAL A 220 -12.42 -9.38 9.31
C VAL A 220 -13.35 -10.23 10.17
N GLY A 221 -14.64 -9.93 10.18
CA GLY A 221 -15.64 -10.76 10.86
C GLY A 221 -15.68 -12.20 10.33
N LEU A 222 -15.43 -12.42 9.03
CA LEU A 222 -15.34 -13.78 8.47
C LEU A 222 -14.12 -14.54 8.99
N LEU A 223 -13.00 -13.86 9.22
CA LEU A 223 -11.79 -14.47 9.79
C LEU A 223 -12.02 -14.86 11.28
N VAL A 224 -12.66 -14.00 12.05
CA VAL A 224 -13.03 -14.28 13.44
C VAL A 224 -14.07 -15.40 13.49
N ALA A 225 -14.98 -15.47 12.52
CA ALA A 225 -15.94 -16.58 12.40
C ALA A 225 -15.21 -17.92 12.19
N MET A 226 -14.21 -17.96 11.31
CA MET A 226 -13.37 -19.14 11.11
C MET A 226 -12.59 -19.53 12.37
N MET A 227 -12.09 -18.55 13.15
CA MET A 227 -11.49 -18.81 14.46
C MET A 227 -12.52 -19.35 15.46
N GLY A 228 -13.77 -18.89 15.40
CA GLY A 228 -14.88 -19.46 16.16
C GLY A 228 -15.13 -20.93 15.81
N LEU A 229 -15.13 -21.27 14.51
CA LEU A 229 -15.22 -22.68 14.09
C LEU A 229 -14.03 -23.51 14.58
N TRP A 230 -12.82 -22.95 14.54
CA TRP A 230 -11.65 -23.60 15.14
C TRP A 230 -11.84 -23.85 16.64
N ALA A 231 -12.34 -22.86 17.37
CA ALA A 231 -12.64 -23.00 18.80
C ALA A 231 -13.69 -24.10 19.06
N ALA A 232 -14.74 -24.18 18.24
CA ALA A 232 -15.78 -25.20 18.36
C ALA A 232 -15.24 -26.60 18.05
N PHE A 233 -14.65 -26.81 16.87
CA PHE A 233 -14.37 -28.17 16.35
C PHE A 233 -12.99 -28.69 16.78
N VAL A 234 -11.98 -27.83 16.86
CA VAL A 234 -10.61 -28.24 17.22
C VAL A 234 -10.36 -28.14 18.71
N ARG A 235 -10.80 -27.02 19.36
CA ARG A 235 -10.66 -26.83 20.80
C ARG A 235 -11.83 -27.41 21.60
N ARG A 236 -12.86 -27.96 20.91
CA ARG A 236 -14.07 -28.57 21.50
C ARG A 236 -14.84 -27.64 22.43
N ARG A 237 -14.77 -26.33 22.19
CA ARG A 237 -15.54 -25.30 22.90
C ARG A 237 -16.76 -24.92 22.07
N TRP A 238 -17.69 -25.88 21.89
CA TRP A 238 -18.79 -25.82 20.92
C TRP A 238 -19.65 -24.57 21.05
N ILE A 239 -20.17 -24.30 22.26
CA ILE A 239 -21.07 -23.16 22.45
C ILE A 239 -20.35 -21.85 22.18
N LEU A 240 -19.22 -21.61 22.86
CA LEU A 240 -18.44 -20.40 22.66
C LEU A 240 -18.05 -20.21 21.19
N GLY A 241 -17.51 -21.27 20.57
CA GLY A 241 -17.01 -21.21 19.20
C GLY A 241 -18.12 -20.92 18.20
N LEU A 242 -19.28 -21.60 18.32
CA LEU A 242 -20.41 -21.37 17.43
C LEU A 242 -21.03 -19.98 17.64
N CYS A 243 -21.16 -19.51 18.89
CA CYS A 243 -21.64 -18.16 19.16
C CYS A 243 -20.75 -17.10 18.52
N VAL A 244 -19.41 -17.22 18.66
CA VAL A 244 -18.46 -16.31 18.02
C VAL A 244 -18.54 -16.40 16.50
N ALA A 245 -18.62 -17.62 15.95
CA ALA A 245 -18.71 -17.82 14.50
C ALA A 245 -19.96 -17.16 13.90
N VAL A 246 -21.12 -17.42 14.49
CA VAL A 246 -22.41 -16.87 14.02
C VAL A 246 -22.46 -15.35 14.19
N ALA A 247 -22.04 -14.83 15.35
CA ALA A 247 -22.06 -13.39 15.60
C ALA A 247 -21.12 -12.62 14.65
N SER A 248 -19.89 -13.13 14.43
CA SER A 248 -18.91 -12.47 13.57
C SER A 248 -19.25 -12.60 12.09
N ALA A 249 -19.75 -13.74 11.62
CA ALA A 249 -20.26 -13.87 10.26
C ALA A 249 -21.50 -12.98 10.04
N GLY A 250 -22.41 -12.97 11.01
CA GLY A 250 -23.60 -12.09 11.01
C GLY A 250 -23.21 -10.60 10.93
N TRP A 251 -22.16 -10.17 11.63
CA TRP A 251 -21.62 -8.82 11.50
C TRP A 251 -21.16 -8.49 10.06
N SER A 252 -20.36 -9.38 9.45
CA SER A 252 -19.89 -9.16 8.07
C SER A 252 -21.07 -9.09 7.09
N ILE A 253 -22.05 -9.96 7.23
CA ILE A 253 -23.27 -9.99 6.41
C ILE A 253 -24.06 -8.69 6.61
N LEU A 254 -24.29 -8.29 7.86
CA LEU A 254 -24.99 -7.05 8.21
C LEU A 254 -24.27 -5.83 7.63
N SER A 255 -22.93 -5.79 7.73
CA SER A 255 -22.12 -4.69 7.20
C SER A 255 -22.29 -4.53 5.68
N VAL A 256 -22.18 -5.63 4.93
CA VAL A 256 -22.19 -5.60 3.45
C VAL A 256 -23.60 -5.44 2.88
N LEU A 257 -24.62 -6.09 3.50
CA LEU A 257 -25.96 -6.12 2.96
C LEU A 257 -26.90 -5.05 3.51
N VAL A 258 -26.56 -4.43 4.65
CA VAL A 258 -27.46 -3.46 5.31
C VAL A 258 -26.75 -2.12 5.57
N ILE A 259 -25.59 -2.14 6.26
CA ILE A 259 -24.94 -0.88 6.69
C ILE A 259 -24.40 -0.12 5.48
N MET A 260 -23.60 -0.77 4.64
CA MET A 260 -23.05 -0.11 3.45
C MET A 260 -24.14 0.43 2.51
N PRO A 261 -25.15 -0.35 2.09
CA PRO A 261 -26.24 0.16 1.24
C PRO A 261 -27.00 1.33 1.88
N HIS A 262 -27.27 1.26 3.18
CA HIS A 262 -27.98 2.33 3.90
C HIS A 262 -27.26 3.68 3.83
N TYR A 263 -25.91 3.66 4.01
CA TYR A 263 -25.11 4.90 4.03
C TYR A 263 -24.64 5.32 2.62
N SER A 264 -24.43 4.39 1.69
CA SER A 264 -24.04 4.74 0.32
C SER A 264 -25.22 5.18 -0.56
N GLY A 265 -26.44 4.78 -0.21
CA GLY A 265 -27.61 4.96 -1.06
C GLY A 265 -27.71 3.98 -2.24
N LEU A 266 -26.77 3.06 -2.36
CA LEU A 266 -26.76 2.04 -3.42
C LEU A 266 -27.55 0.80 -3.00
N ASP A 267 -28.11 0.05 -3.98
CA ASP A 267 -28.83 -1.20 -3.71
C ASP A 267 -27.92 -2.33 -3.20
N ALA A 268 -26.61 -2.23 -3.46
CA ALA A 268 -25.62 -3.23 -3.06
C ALA A 268 -24.27 -2.58 -2.72
N SER A 269 -23.39 -3.37 -2.09
CA SER A 269 -22.01 -2.93 -1.85
C SER A 269 -21.31 -2.56 -3.16
N PRO A 270 -20.66 -1.38 -3.23
CA PRO A 270 -19.94 -0.93 -4.41
C PRO A 270 -18.82 -1.87 -4.86
N PHE A 271 -18.33 -2.71 -3.94
CA PHE A 271 -17.23 -3.65 -4.22
C PHE A 271 -17.69 -4.93 -4.92
N LEU A 272 -19.00 -5.16 -5.07
CA LEU A 272 -19.51 -6.36 -5.73
C LEU A 272 -19.06 -6.44 -7.20
N ALA A 273 -18.92 -5.32 -7.88
CA ALA A 273 -18.44 -5.23 -9.27
C ALA A 273 -17.04 -5.87 -9.46
N ARG A 274 -16.23 -5.97 -8.39
CA ARG A 274 -14.93 -6.65 -8.45
C ARG A 274 -15.01 -8.15 -8.72
N TYR A 275 -16.20 -8.73 -8.65
CA TYR A 275 -16.48 -10.16 -8.82
C TYR A 275 -17.49 -10.44 -9.95
N GLY A 276 -17.78 -9.43 -10.79
CA GLY A 276 -18.80 -9.50 -11.85
C GLY A 276 -18.58 -10.64 -12.85
N GLN A 277 -17.32 -11.08 -13.06
CA GLN A 277 -17.01 -12.24 -13.91
C GLN A 277 -17.59 -13.57 -13.37
N PHE A 278 -17.99 -13.61 -12.10
CA PHE A 278 -18.60 -14.79 -11.47
C PHE A 278 -20.12 -14.64 -11.30
N GLY A 279 -20.68 -13.44 -11.48
CA GLY A 279 -22.12 -13.17 -11.39
C GLY A 279 -22.44 -11.78 -10.90
N ASP A 280 -23.59 -11.25 -11.26
CA ASP A 280 -24.03 -9.88 -10.99
C ASP A 280 -24.60 -9.67 -9.57
N SER A 281 -24.67 -10.74 -8.78
CA SER A 281 -25.14 -10.68 -7.39
C SER A 281 -24.46 -11.74 -6.53
N PRO A 282 -24.41 -11.58 -5.19
CA PRO A 282 -23.87 -12.61 -4.30
C PRO A 282 -24.52 -13.97 -4.47
N ALA A 283 -25.84 -13.99 -4.73
CA ALA A 283 -26.59 -15.23 -4.99
C ALA A 283 -26.16 -15.88 -6.32
N ALA A 284 -25.99 -15.10 -7.39
CA ALA A 284 -25.51 -15.57 -8.68
C ALA A 284 -24.08 -16.12 -8.60
N ILE A 285 -23.18 -15.45 -7.86
CA ILE A 285 -21.81 -15.91 -7.61
C ILE A 285 -21.84 -17.28 -6.91
N LEU A 286 -22.63 -17.42 -5.85
CA LEU A 286 -22.76 -18.69 -5.12
C LEU A 286 -23.37 -19.80 -6.00
N GLN A 287 -24.36 -19.46 -6.79
CA GLN A 287 -24.95 -20.40 -7.75
C GLN A 287 -23.91 -20.86 -8.76
N ASN A 288 -23.14 -19.95 -9.35
CA ASN A 288 -22.10 -20.29 -10.32
C ASN A 288 -20.94 -21.07 -9.68
N LEU A 289 -20.61 -20.83 -8.42
CA LEU A 289 -19.62 -21.63 -7.69
C LEU A 289 -20.01 -23.11 -7.62
N VAL A 290 -21.31 -23.40 -7.43
CA VAL A 290 -21.83 -24.76 -7.36
C VAL A 290 -22.05 -25.37 -8.75
N GLN A 291 -22.62 -24.60 -9.68
CA GLN A 291 -23.01 -25.10 -11.00
C GLN A 291 -21.88 -25.08 -12.04
N ARG A 292 -20.94 -24.16 -11.91
CA ARG A 292 -19.84 -23.93 -12.86
C ARG A 292 -18.47 -23.76 -12.12
N PRO A 293 -18.06 -24.73 -11.31
CA PRO A 293 -16.80 -24.62 -10.52
C PRO A 293 -15.57 -24.44 -11.41
N GLY A 294 -15.64 -24.84 -12.70
CA GLY A 294 -14.58 -24.64 -13.68
C GLY A 294 -14.18 -23.17 -13.82
N LEU A 295 -15.12 -22.21 -13.79
CA LEU A 295 -14.83 -20.78 -13.88
C LEU A 295 -13.88 -20.31 -12.76
N PHE A 296 -14.12 -20.77 -11.54
CA PHE A 296 -13.29 -20.43 -10.37
C PHE A 296 -11.93 -21.12 -10.42
N LEU A 297 -11.89 -22.37 -10.88
CA LEU A 297 -10.64 -23.12 -11.04
C LEU A 297 -9.74 -22.51 -12.12
N ASP A 298 -10.31 -22.10 -13.25
CA ASP A 298 -9.57 -21.46 -14.32
C ASP A 298 -9.03 -20.09 -13.89
N TRP A 299 -9.81 -19.33 -13.12
CA TRP A 299 -9.34 -18.08 -12.52
C TRP A 299 -8.16 -18.30 -11.55
N LEU A 300 -8.24 -19.31 -10.67
CA LEU A 300 -7.15 -19.65 -9.74
C LEU A 300 -5.88 -20.14 -10.44
N ARG A 301 -5.97 -20.60 -11.69
CA ARG A 301 -4.80 -21.01 -12.48
C ARG A 301 -4.07 -19.86 -13.15
N ARG A 302 -4.60 -18.65 -13.09
CA ARG A 302 -3.94 -17.47 -13.64
C ARG A 302 -2.56 -17.32 -13.02
N PRO A 303 -1.51 -16.97 -13.81
CA PRO A 303 -0.13 -16.86 -13.31
C PRO A 303 0.04 -15.82 -12.21
N ASP A 304 -0.70 -14.71 -12.27
CA ASP A 304 -0.69 -13.66 -11.27
C ASP A 304 -1.27 -14.12 -9.92
N VAL A 305 -2.41 -14.84 -9.94
CA VAL A 305 -3.03 -15.44 -8.76
C VAL A 305 -2.13 -16.51 -8.14
N LEU A 306 -1.51 -17.37 -8.96
CA LEU A 306 -0.58 -18.39 -8.47
C LEU A 306 0.67 -17.79 -7.86
N ARG A 307 1.22 -16.72 -8.46
CA ARG A 307 2.34 -15.96 -7.87
C ARG A 307 1.97 -15.35 -6.52
N TYR A 308 0.77 -14.78 -6.42
CA TYR A 308 0.24 -14.24 -5.17
C TYR A 308 0.16 -15.31 -4.08
N LEU A 309 -0.48 -16.44 -4.36
CA LEU A 309 -0.61 -17.55 -3.40
C LEU A 309 0.76 -18.10 -2.99
N GLY A 310 1.68 -18.25 -3.94
CA GLY A 310 3.06 -18.63 -3.68
C GLY A 310 3.80 -17.63 -2.79
N GLY A 311 3.64 -16.32 -3.06
CA GLY A 311 4.20 -15.23 -2.25
C GLY A 311 3.71 -15.25 -0.81
N LEU A 312 2.40 -15.49 -0.59
CA LEU A 312 1.85 -15.64 0.76
C LEU A 312 2.53 -16.79 1.52
N LEU A 313 2.73 -17.93 0.89
CA LEU A 313 3.38 -19.07 1.54
C LEU A 313 4.87 -18.78 1.83
N LEU A 314 5.57 -18.11 0.92
CA LEU A 314 6.97 -17.70 1.10
C LEU A 314 7.17 -16.71 2.25
N THR A 315 6.14 -15.91 2.58
CA THR A 315 6.13 -15.02 3.76
C THR A 315 6.46 -15.77 5.06
N SER A 316 5.98 -17.01 5.19
CA SER A 316 6.28 -17.89 6.33
C SER A 316 7.49 -18.80 6.10
N GLY A 317 8.28 -18.56 5.05
CA GLY A 317 9.37 -19.46 4.62
C GLY A 317 8.88 -20.83 4.19
N GLY A 318 7.65 -20.94 3.68
CA GLY A 318 7.00 -22.20 3.30
C GLY A 318 6.52 -23.06 4.47
N LEU A 319 6.81 -22.69 5.73
CA LEU A 319 6.48 -23.49 6.90
C LEU A 319 4.99 -23.67 7.13
N ALA A 320 4.18 -22.71 6.67
CA ALA A 320 2.72 -22.76 6.80
C ALA A 320 2.08 -23.96 6.07
N VAL A 321 2.71 -24.43 4.99
CA VAL A 321 2.23 -25.60 4.22
C VAL A 321 2.22 -26.89 5.07
N LEU A 322 3.06 -26.96 6.11
CA LEU A 322 3.16 -28.11 6.98
C LEU A 322 1.90 -28.34 7.83
N TYR A 323 1.05 -27.32 7.99
CA TYR A 323 -0.20 -27.47 8.76
C TYR A 323 -1.37 -26.73 8.08
N PRO A 324 -1.87 -27.24 6.95
CA PRO A 324 -2.86 -26.56 6.09
C PRO A 324 -4.20 -26.33 6.78
N LEU A 325 -4.54 -27.10 7.83
CA LEU A 325 -5.81 -26.94 8.55
C LEU A 325 -5.95 -25.53 9.16
N VAL A 326 -4.85 -24.93 9.61
CA VAL A 326 -4.85 -23.54 10.13
C VAL A 326 -5.09 -22.54 9.00
N LEU A 327 -4.58 -22.81 7.79
CA LEU A 327 -4.77 -21.94 6.63
C LEU A 327 -6.24 -21.80 6.21
N LEU A 328 -7.09 -22.77 6.57
CA LEU A 328 -8.54 -22.65 6.34
C LEU A 328 -9.15 -21.44 7.04
N MET A 329 -8.54 -20.95 8.13
CA MET A 329 -9.02 -19.74 8.80
C MET A 329 -8.78 -18.48 7.97
N ALA A 330 -7.77 -18.47 7.09
CA ALA A 330 -7.49 -17.36 6.18
C ALA A 330 -8.33 -17.43 4.89
N LEU A 331 -9.01 -18.54 4.62
CA LEU A 331 -9.69 -18.82 3.35
C LEU A 331 -10.63 -17.68 2.89
N PRO A 332 -11.44 -17.05 3.76
CA PRO A 332 -12.30 -15.95 3.32
C PRO A 332 -11.51 -14.80 2.68
N SER A 333 -10.48 -14.26 3.34
CA SER A 333 -9.68 -13.16 2.79
C SER A 333 -8.83 -13.59 1.59
N VAL A 334 -8.30 -14.82 1.60
CA VAL A 334 -7.60 -15.37 0.42
C VAL A 334 -8.55 -15.46 -0.77
N ALA A 335 -9.79 -15.90 -0.59
CA ALA A 335 -10.79 -15.98 -1.66
C ALA A 335 -11.19 -14.58 -2.15
N ILE A 336 -11.50 -13.66 -1.23
CA ILE A 336 -11.84 -12.26 -1.55
C ILE A 336 -10.73 -11.64 -2.42
N ASN A 337 -9.47 -11.81 -2.05
CA ASN A 337 -8.37 -11.26 -2.82
C ASN A 337 -8.16 -11.96 -4.15
N SER A 338 -8.11 -13.30 -4.15
CA SER A 338 -7.76 -14.09 -5.33
C SER A 338 -8.80 -14.04 -6.45
N PHE A 339 -10.08 -13.86 -6.11
CA PHE A 339 -11.18 -13.83 -7.08
C PHE A 339 -11.55 -12.44 -7.58
N SER A 340 -10.88 -11.39 -7.12
CA SER A 340 -11.13 -10.02 -7.57
C SER A 340 -10.57 -9.76 -8.98
N VAL A 341 -11.30 -9.00 -9.81
CA VAL A 341 -10.74 -8.42 -11.06
C VAL A 341 -9.80 -7.25 -10.77
N TYR A 342 -9.82 -6.73 -9.55
CA TYR A 342 -8.94 -5.66 -9.13
C TYR A 342 -7.58 -6.22 -8.74
N ASP A 343 -6.63 -6.19 -9.65
CA ASP A 343 -5.32 -6.84 -9.54
C ASP A 343 -4.53 -6.47 -8.28
N TRP A 344 -4.78 -5.28 -7.71
CA TRP A 344 -4.19 -4.87 -6.45
C TRP A 344 -4.44 -5.85 -5.30
N MET A 345 -5.63 -6.45 -5.22
CA MET A 345 -6.02 -7.31 -4.11
C MET A 345 -5.19 -8.60 -4.05
N HIS A 346 -4.75 -9.11 -5.21
CA HIS A 346 -3.89 -10.29 -5.29
C HIS A 346 -2.49 -10.00 -5.79
N SER A 347 -2.08 -8.76 -5.66
CA SER A 347 -0.74 -8.33 -6.01
C SER A 347 0.30 -8.54 -4.90
N GLY A 348 -0.13 -8.80 -3.66
CA GLY A 348 0.74 -8.84 -2.47
C GLY A 348 1.13 -7.46 -1.93
N GLY A 349 0.72 -6.38 -2.61
CA GLY A 349 0.91 -4.99 -2.19
C GLY A 349 -0.28 -4.44 -1.42
N GLY A 350 -0.15 -3.22 -0.92
CA GLY A 350 -1.18 -2.55 -0.15
C GLY A 350 -1.54 -3.27 1.15
N HIS A 351 -2.71 -3.00 1.66
CA HIS A 351 -3.20 -3.51 2.93
C HIS A 351 -3.96 -4.86 2.82
N TYR A 352 -4.29 -5.32 1.60
CA TYR A 352 -5.23 -6.43 1.37
C TYR A 352 -4.81 -7.77 1.96
N SER A 353 -3.51 -8.04 2.05
CA SER A 353 -3.00 -9.32 2.53
C SER A 353 -2.63 -9.33 4.03
N ALA A 354 -2.73 -8.19 4.70
CA ALA A 354 -2.30 -8.06 6.09
C ALA A 354 -3.06 -9.02 7.03
N SER A 355 -4.38 -9.10 6.89
CA SER A 355 -5.26 -9.96 7.70
C SER A 355 -5.02 -11.47 7.51
N ILE A 356 -4.30 -11.88 6.46
CA ILE A 356 -3.94 -13.28 6.17
C ILE A 356 -2.71 -13.71 6.96
N VAL A 357 -1.75 -12.81 7.18
CA VAL A 357 -0.45 -13.09 7.81
C VAL A 357 -0.55 -13.78 9.17
N PRO A 358 -1.50 -13.44 10.07
CA PRO A 358 -1.68 -14.16 11.34
C PRO A 358 -1.78 -15.68 11.17
N PHE A 359 -2.55 -16.12 10.20
CA PHE A 359 -2.81 -17.55 9.98
C PHE A 359 -1.62 -18.25 9.33
N LEU A 360 -0.82 -17.54 8.53
CA LEU A 360 0.45 -18.04 8.02
C LEU A 360 1.44 -18.27 9.17
N MET A 361 1.54 -17.35 10.12
CA MET A 361 2.42 -17.48 11.29
C MET A 361 1.97 -18.60 12.23
N ILE A 362 0.67 -18.68 12.50
CA ILE A 362 0.11 -19.76 13.33
C ILE A 362 0.35 -21.11 12.66
N ALA A 363 0.08 -21.22 11.34
CA ALA A 363 0.31 -22.46 10.58
C ALA A 363 1.78 -22.86 10.58
N ALA A 364 2.72 -21.92 10.46
CA ALA A 364 4.15 -22.17 10.54
C ALA A 364 4.57 -22.75 11.91
N ILE A 365 4.10 -22.12 13.01
CA ILE A 365 4.37 -22.59 14.37
C ILE A 365 3.84 -24.02 14.58
N TYR A 366 2.57 -24.25 14.21
CA TYR A 366 1.92 -25.56 14.32
C TYR A 366 2.58 -26.60 13.41
N GLY A 367 2.95 -26.21 12.20
CA GLY A 367 3.58 -27.08 11.22
C GLY A 367 4.95 -27.59 11.68
N VAL A 368 5.80 -26.70 12.16
CA VAL A 368 7.09 -27.07 12.74
C VAL A 368 6.91 -28.01 13.92
N GLU A 369 6.00 -27.69 14.84
CA GLU A 369 5.74 -28.55 16.00
C GLU A 369 5.19 -29.92 15.59
N TRP A 370 4.25 -29.97 14.65
CA TRP A 370 3.64 -31.21 14.17
C TRP A 370 4.67 -32.12 13.51
N LEU A 371 5.45 -31.60 12.54
CA LEU A 371 6.45 -32.39 11.83
C LEU A 371 7.55 -32.91 12.76
N THR A 372 7.98 -32.10 13.71
CA THR A 372 9.01 -32.50 14.68
C THR A 372 8.50 -33.52 15.69
N ARG A 373 7.21 -33.52 16.00
CA ARG A 373 6.58 -34.62 16.79
C ARG A 373 6.59 -35.94 16.02
N MET A 374 6.23 -35.90 14.75
CA MET A 374 6.17 -37.07 13.88
C MET A 374 7.58 -37.73 13.74
N THR A 375 8.57 -36.92 13.41
CA THR A 375 9.97 -37.40 13.27
C THR A 375 10.56 -37.91 14.58
N GLY A 376 10.36 -37.17 15.68
CA GLY A 376 10.84 -37.60 17.02
C GLY A 376 10.18 -38.90 17.49
N GLY A 377 8.89 -39.09 17.23
CA GLY A 377 8.14 -40.32 17.53
C GLY A 377 8.64 -41.51 16.73
N TRP A 378 8.88 -41.34 15.43
CA TRP A 378 9.37 -42.38 14.54
C TRP A 378 10.81 -42.87 14.92
N VAL A 379 11.72 -41.92 15.24
CA VAL A 379 13.08 -42.21 15.68
C VAL A 379 13.10 -42.97 17.03
N LYS A 380 12.23 -42.56 17.96
CA LYS A 380 12.05 -43.23 19.24
C LYS A 380 11.56 -44.69 19.06
N ALA A 381 10.58 -44.88 18.17
CA ALA A 381 10.05 -46.21 17.88
C ALA A 381 11.09 -47.16 17.29
N ARG A 382 12.04 -46.65 16.53
CA ARG A 382 13.15 -47.42 15.93
C ARG A 382 14.39 -47.57 16.85
N ARG A 383 14.38 -47.04 18.07
CA ARG A 383 15.51 -47.05 19.03
C ARG A 383 16.84 -46.50 18.48
N LEU A 384 16.80 -45.66 17.45
CA LEU A 384 18.00 -45.21 16.75
C LEU A 384 18.77 -44.13 17.49
N VAL A 385 18.09 -43.21 18.20
CA VAL A 385 18.67 -42.08 18.97
C VAL A 385 17.70 -41.64 20.07
N ARG A 386 18.17 -40.84 21.04
CA ARG A 386 17.27 -40.15 21.99
C ARG A 386 16.30 -39.23 21.23
N GLY A 387 15.06 -39.67 21.05
CA GLY A 387 14.03 -38.99 20.21
C GLY A 387 13.78 -37.50 20.55
N ARG A 388 14.26 -37.07 21.70
CA ARG A 388 14.14 -35.66 22.17
C ARG A 388 15.18 -34.74 21.52
N SER A 389 16.44 -35.23 21.37
CA SER A 389 17.50 -34.48 20.67
C SER A 389 17.12 -34.28 19.20
N VAL A 390 16.50 -35.28 18.58
CA VAL A 390 16.02 -35.21 17.19
C VAL A 390 14.89 -34.18 17.07
N PHE A 391 13.97 -34.11 18.05
CA PHE A 391 12.91 -33.09 18.05
C PHE A 391 13.49 -31.66 17.98
N TRP A 392 14.43 -31.30 18.83
CA TRP A 392 14.98 -29.96 18.87
C TRP A 392 15.87 -29.64 17.66
N SER A 393 16.69 -30.58 17.20
CA SER A 393 17.52 -30.35 16.01
C SER A 393 16.68 -30.22 14.74
N THR A 394 15.62 -31.00 14.60
CA THR A 394 14.68 -30.88 13.46
C THR A 394 13.90 -29.55 13.52
N SER A 395 13.43 -29.15 14.69
CA SER A 395 12.76 -27.86 14.86
C SER A 395 13.67 -26.70 14.47
N LEU A 396 14.93 -26.71 14.93
CA LEU A 396 15.90 -25.68 14.61
C LEU A 396 16.21 -25.64 13.10
N ALA A 397 16.44 -26.80 12.50
CA ALA A 397 16.75 -26.90 11.07
C ALA A 397 15.59 -26.38 10.21
N LEU A 398 14.35 -26.75 10.53
CA LEU A 398 13.17 -26.27 9.81
C LEU A 398 12.98 -24.75 9.95
N VAL A 399 13.10 -24.22 11.16
CA VAL A 399 12.94 -22.78 11.39
C VAL A 399 14.09 -22.00 10.74
N ALA A 400 15.32 -22.50 10.80
CA ALA A 400 16.46 -21.88 10.13
C ALA A 400 16.26 -21.87 8.60
N LEU A 401 15.86 -23.00 8.01
CA LEU A 401 15.54 -23.08 6.58
C LEU A 401 14.39 -22.10 6.21
N GLY A 402 13.32 -22.13 6.99
CA GLY A 402 12.18 -21.21 6.78
C GLY A 402 12.59 -19.74 6.87
N LEU A 403 13.45 -19.38 7.84
CA LEU A 403 14.01 -18.02 7.93
C LEU A 403 14.87 -17.69 6.71
N CYS A 404 15.72 -18.58 6.23
CA CYS A 404 16.52 -18.34 5.03
C CYS A 404 15.62 -18.09 3.80
N ILE A 405 14.58 -18.90 3.62
CA ILE A 405 13.63 -18.75 2.51
C ILE A 405 12.84 -17.42 2.66
N ALA A 406 12.33 -17.12 3.86
CA ALA A 406 11.59 -15.89 4.10
C ALA A 406 12.46 -14.64 3.92
N LEU A 407 13.74 -14.68 4.37
CA LEU A 407 14.68 -13.58 4.17
C LEU A 407 15.06 -13.39 2.70
N ALA A 408 15.23 -14.49 1.93
CA ALA A 408 15.45 -14.40 0.49
C ALA A 408 14.23 -13.78 -0.21
N TYR A 409 13.03 -14.22 0.13
CA TYR A 409 11.79 -13.64 -0.39
C TYR A 409 11.62 -12.18 0.02
N HIS A 410 11.91 -11.86 1.29
CA HIS A 410 11.89 -10.49 1.78
C HIS A 410 12.91 -9.59 1.08
N HIS A 411 14.16 -10.10 0.85
CA HIS A 411 15.18 -9.36 0.11
C HIS A 411 14.69 -8.95 -1.28
N ASP A 412 13.90 -9.80 -1.90
CA ASP A 412 13.34 -9.57 -3.25
C ASP A 412 12.05 -8.75 -3.27
N SER A 413 11.19 -8.93 -2.27
CA SER A 413 9.80 -8.42 -2.28
C SER A 413 9.48 -7.44 -1.15
N GLY A 414 10.33 -7.32 -0.12
CA GLY A 414 10.16 -6.40 0.99
C GLY A 414 10.55 -4.96 0.63
N VAL A 415 10.34 -4.05 1.59
CA VAL A 415 10.64 -2.61 1.45
C VAL A 415 11.47 -2.05 2.61
N SER A 416 11.91 -2.89 3.56
CA SER A 416 12.81 -2.50 4.64
C SER A 416 14.27 -2.35 4.16
N PRO A 417 15.16 -1.78 4.97
CA PRO A 417 16.59 -1.67 4.64
C PRO A 417 17.31 -2.98 4.29
N LEU A 418 16.72 -4.13 4.55
CA LEU A 418 17.25 -5.44 4.18
C LEU A 418 16.83 -5.89 2.77
N SER A 419 15.95 -5.15 2.11
CA SER A 419 15.46 -5.44 0.77
C SER A 419 16.28 -4.69 -0.29
N ARG A 420 16.47 -5.32 -1.46
CA ARG A 420 17.01 -4.65 -2.66
C ARG A 420 16.09 -3.53 -3.21
N ARG A 421 14.83 -3.51 -2.78
CA ARG A 421 13.84 -2.49 -3.15
C ARG A 421 13.81 -1.32 -2.18
N PHE A 422 14.69 -1.33 -1.17
CA PHE A 422 14.72 -0.24 -0.19
C PHE A 422 15.21 1.05 -0.84
N VAL A 423 14.41 2.08 -0.74
CA VAL A 423 14.79 3.44 -1.08
C VAL A 423 14.44 4.35 0.09
N LEU A 424 15.41 5.08 0.56
CA LEU A 424 15.19 6.12 1.54
C LEU A 424 15.00 7.44 0.80
N ASP A 425 13.76 7.91 0.74
CA ASP A 425 13.46 9.20 0.10
C ASP A 425 14.27 10.33 0.76
N PRO A 426 15.05 11.08 -0.01
CA PRO A 426 15.72 12.26 0.51
C PRO A 426 14.67 13.30 0.92
N VAL A 427 14.75 13.75 2.17
CA VAL A 427 13.85 14.81 2.69
C VAL A 427 14.17 16.18 2.05
N SER A 428 15.36 16.37 1.48
CA SER A 428 15.91 17.68 1.21
C SER A 428 15.25 18.46 0.06
N GLU A 429 15.00 17.86 -1.09
CA GLU A 429 14.46 18.60 -2.25
C GLU A 429 12.94 18.84 -2.15
N HIS A 430 12.18 17.79 -1.80
CA HIS A 430 10.72 17.93 -1.70
C HIS A 430 10.29 18.78 -0.50
N ALA A 431 10.99 18.68 0.63
CA ALA A 431 10.67 19.49 1.79
C ALA A 431 10.99 20.98 1.57
N GLN A 432 12.09 21.31 0.86
CA GLN A 432 12.40 22.70 0.50
C GLN A 432 11.38 23.26 -0.48
N ARG A 433 11.02 22.47 -1.51
CA ARG A 433 9.98 22.84 -2.47
C ARG A 433 8.62 23.06 -1.79
N ALA A 434 8.27 22.23 -0.81
CA ALA A 434 6.97 22.27 -0.13
C ALA A 434 6.87 23.36 0.95
N GLN A 435 7.95 24.07 1.29
CA GLN A 435 7.90 25.11 2.32
C GLN A 435 6.86 26.22 2.04
N PRO A 436 6.78 26.81 0.85
CA PRO A 436 5.77 27.82 0.54
C PRO A 436 4.35 27.26 0.66
N LEU A 437 4.12 26.02 0.24
CA LEU A 437 2.84 25.34 0.35
C LEU A 437 2.37 25.26 1.81
N PHE A 438 3.24 24.80 2.72
CA PHE A 438 2.88 24.70 4.14
C PHE A 438 2.61 26.05 4.79
N GLU A 439 3.31 27.11 4.36
CA GLU A 439 3.02 28.48 4.79
C GLU A 439 1.65 28.93 4.31
N TRP A 440 1.24 28.59 3.08
CA TRP A 440 -0.11 28.89 2.59
C TRP A 440 -1.17 28.13 3.39
N ILE A 441 -0.98 26.82 3.60
CA ILE A 441 -1.91 25.97 4.36
C ILE A 441 -2.15 26.55 5.76
N GLN A 442 -1.12 27.03 6.44
CA GLN A 442 -1.22 27.63 7.78
C GLN A 442 -2.00 28.95 7.79
N ARG A 443 -2.05 29.68 6.68
CA ARG A 443 -2.80 30.96 6.55
C ARG A 443 -4.25 30.75 6.11
N LEU A 444 -4.60 29.58 5.57
CA LEU A 444 -5.96 29.28 5.14
C LEU A 444 -6.87 29.07 6.35
N PRO A 445 -8.00 29.82 6.46
CA PRO A 445 -8.92 29.63 7.58
C PRO A 445 -9.46 28.20 7.62
N PRO A 446 -9.45 27.53 8.78
CA PRO A 446 -9.85 26.11 8.87
C PRO A 446 -11.34 25.87 8.63
N GLU A 447 -12.19 26.90 8.77
CA GLU A 447 -13.64 26.81 8.58
C GLU A 447 -14.05 26.90 7.11
N VAL A 448 -13.14 27.35 6.24
CA VAL A 448 -13.46 27.63 4.84
C VAL A 448 -13.33 26.38 3.99
N PRO A 449 -14.34 26.04 3.16
CA PRO A 449 -14.26 24.92 2.23
C PRO A 449 -13.12 25.06 1.22
N ILE A 450 -12.44 23.96 0.94
CA ILE A 450 -11.29 23.93 0.03
C ILE A 450 -11.38 22.72 -0.91
N SER A 451 -10.97 22.90 -2.18
CA SER A 451 -10.75 21.82 -3.14
C SER A 451 -9.25 21.60 -3.33
N VAL A 452 -8.78 20.35 -3.25
CA VAL A 452 -7.34 20.08 -3.23
C VAL A 452 -6.95 18.88 -4.07
N GLY A 453 -5.71 18.89 -4.57
CA GLY A 453 -5.09 17.73 -5.20
C GLY A 453 -4.97 16.54 -4.23
N SER A 454 -4.96 15.33 -4.79
CA SER A 454 -5.00 14.09 -3.99
C SER A 454 -3.87 13.98 -2.96
N ASN A 455 -2.65 14.35 -3.32
CA ASN A 455 -1.48 14.29 -2.44
C ASN A 455 -1.46 15.39 -1.36
N LEU A 456 -2.24 16.45 -1.54
CA LEU A 456 -2.35 17.57 -0.59
C LEU A 456 -3.50 17.39 0.41
N TYR A 457 -4.46 16.55 0.07
CA TYR A 457 -5.66 16.35 0.87
C TYR A 457 -5.37 15.99 2.34
N PRO A 458 -4.47 15.04 2.67
CA PRO A 458 -4.17 14.70 4.06
C PRO A 458 -3.59 15.84 4.89
N HIS A 459 -3.00 16.85 4.24
CA HIS A 459 -2.42 18.02 4.90
C HIS A 459 -3.43 19.11 5.25
N VAL A 460 -4.67 18.97 4.77
CA VAL A 460 -5.77 19.94 5.01
C VAL A 460 -7.07 19.27 5.45
N ALA A 461 -7.04 17.98 5.76
CA ALA A 461 -8.22 17.16 6.04
C ALA A 461 -8.98 17.55 7.32
N HIS A 462 -8.36 18.30 8.25
CA HIS A 462 -8.96 18.76 9.51
C HIS A 462 -9.88 19.98 9.27
N ARG A 463 -10.87 19.77 8.39
CA ARG A 463 -11.91 20.73 8.04
C ARG A 463 -13.25 20.01 7.88
N GLU A 464 -14.34 20.73 8.05
CA GLU A 464 -15.65 20.15 7.81
C GLU A 464 -15.85 19.78 6.33
N ARG A 465 -15.34 20.63 5.41
CA ARG A 465 -15.48 20.46 3.96
C ARG A 465 -14.13 20.58 3.25
N VAL A 466 -13.68 19.43 2.74
CA VAL A 466 -12.52 19.31 1.86
C VAL A 466 -12.93 18.46 0.66
N TYR A 467 -12.78 18.98 -0.52
CA TYR A 467 -13.14 18.29 -1.76
C TYR A 467 -11.88 17.80 -2.46
N LEU A 468 -11.99 16.67 -3.12
CA LEU A 468 -10.96 16.22 -4.04
C LEU A 468 -11.16 16.90 -5.39
N PHE A 469 -10.16 17.67 -5.84
CA PHE A 469 -10.21 18.29 -7.16
C PHE A 469 -10.37 17.22 -8.26
N PRO A 470 -11.27 17.36 -9.24
CA PRO A 470 -11.90 18.62 -9.68
C PRO A 470 -13.24 18.96 -9.04
N THR A 471 -13.66 18.29 -7.97
CA THR A 471 -14.88 18.72 -7.27
C THR A 471 -14.62 20.07 -6.61
N VAL A 472 -15.28 21.12 -7.07
CA VAL A 472 -15.08 22.49 -6.58
C VAL A 472 -16.19 22.90 -5.63
N SER A 473 -17.47 22.58 -5.94
CA SER A 473 -18.65 22.89 -5.13
C SER A 473 -18.63 24.32 -4.56
N ASP A 474 -18.73 24.48 -3.25
CA ASP A 474 -18.68 25.78 -2.55
C ASP A 474 -17.25 26.16 -2.07
N ALA A 475 -16.21 25.48 -2.55
CA ALA A 475 -14.84 25.81 -2.17
C ALA A 475 -14.50 27.27 -2.43
N GLN A 476 -13.87 27.90 -1.45
CA GLN A 476 -13.34 29.25 -1.59
C GLN A 476 -11.91 29.25 -2.13
N PHE A 477 -11.18 28.16 -1.89
CA PHE A 477 -9.80 27.98 -2.36
C PHE A 477 -9.67 26.66 -3.13
N ILE A 478 -8.75 26.65 -4.10
CA ILE A 478 -8.28 25.46 -4.77
C ILE A 478 -6.77 25.39 -4.58
N LEU A 479 -6.26 24.25 -4.08
CA LEU A 479 -4.84 24.04 -3.84
C LEU A 479 -4.33 22.80 -4.59
N LEU A 480 -3.36 23.00 -5.49
CA LEU A 480 -2.85 21.96 -6.38
C LEU A 480 -1.34 21.87 -6.33
N ASP A 481 -0.82 20.66 -6.45
CA ASP A 481 0.55 20.34 -6.85
C ASP A 481 0.51 19.83 -8.30
N VAL A 482 0.90 20.66 -9.26
CA VAL A 482 0.81 20.31 -10.69
C VAL A 482 1.88 19.31 -11.14
N THR A 483 2.81 18.97 -10.27
CA THR A 483 3.83 17.94 -10.52
C THR A 483 3.52 16.64 -9.76
N GLY A 484 2.49 16.67 -8.90
CA GLY A 484 1.99 15.52 -8.15
C GLY A 484 0.97 14.71 -8.94
N PRO A 485 0.39 13.67 -8.31
CA PRO A 485 -0.69 12.89 -8.91
C PRO A 485 -1.92 13.75 -9.17
N SER A 486 -2.40 13.77 -10.40
CA SER A 486 -3.60 14.51 -10.80
C SER A 486 -4.92 13.75 -10.59
N SER A 487 -4.82 12.44 -10.20
CA SER A 487 -6.01 11.60 -9.96
C SER A 487 -7.08 12.32 -9.10
N PRO A 488 -8.37 12.23 -9.49
CA PRO A 488 -8.97 11.26 -10.42
C PRO A 488 -8.93 11.64 -11.91
N VAL A 489 -8.49 12.83 -12.28
CA VAL A 489 -8.43 13.29 -13.68
C VAL A 489 -7.03 13.18 -14.26
N GLY A 490 -6.90 13.25 -15.59
CA GLY A 490 -5.62 13.38 -16.26
C GLY A 490 -4.99 14.77 -16.07
N VAL A 491 -3.67 14.91 -16.31
CA VAL A 491 -2.98 16.21 -16.14
C VAL A 491 -3.50 17.24 -17.13
N GLY A 492 -3.79 16.84 -18.37
CA GLY A 492 -4.38 17.71 -19.39
C GLY A 492 -5.76 18.23 -18.98
N ASP A 493 -6.62 17.35 -18.50
CA ASP A 493 -7.95 17.72 -18.00
C ASP A 493 -7.84 18.64 -16.78
N GLN A 494 -6.92 18.35 -15.85
CA GLN A 494 -6.67 19.21 -14.70
C GLN A 494 -6.28 20.63 -15.15
N ARG A 495 -5.38 20.74 -16.12
CA ARG A 495 -4.95 22.04 -16.66
C ARG A 495 -6.09 22.77 -17.38
N GLN A 496 -6.90 22.04 -18.16
CA GLN A 496 -8.06 22.60 -18.84
C GLN A 496 -9.08 23.13 -17.84
N ILE A 497 -9.46 22.33 -16.83
CA ILE A 497 -10.42 22.74 -15.81
C ILE A 497 -9.94 24.01 -15.09
N VAL A 498 -8.66 24.07 -14.72
CA VAL A 498 -8.09 25.29 -14.12
C VAL A 498 -8.16 26.47 -15.08
N GLY A 499 -7.88 26.27 -16.38
CA GLY A 499 -8.04 27.28 -17.43
C GLY A 499 -9.46 27.83 -17.47
N ASP A 500 -10.45 26.94 -17.54
CA ASP A 500 -11.87 27.31 -17.56
C ASP A 500 -12.28 28.10 -16.31
N LEU A 501 -11.81 27.70 -15.13
CA LEU A 501 -12.10 28.41 -13.86
C LEU A 501 -11.51 29.82 -13.83
N LEU A 502 -10.36 30.04 -14.45
CA LEU A 502 -9.74 31.35 -14.59
C LEU A 502 -10.41 32.18 -15.70
N ASP A 503 -10.68 31.60 -16.86
CA ASP A 503 -11.26 32.26 -18.03
C ASP A 503 -12.70 32.73 -17.77
N TYR A 504 -13.48 31.95 -16.99
CA TYR A 504 -14.83 32.37 -16.56
C TYR A 504 -14.84 33.26 -15.31
N ALA A 505 -13.68 33.77 -14.89
CA ALA A 505 -13.49 34.61 -13.71
C ALA A 505 -14.12 34.06 -12.41
N GLN A 506 -14.23 32.75 -12.28
CA GLN A 506 -14.74 32.13 -11.06
C GLN A 506 -13.69 32.11 -9.96
N PHE A 507 -12.42 31.95 -10.35
CA PHE A 507 -11.26 31.95 -9.47
C PHE A 507 -10.15 32.82 -10.07
N GLY A 508 -9.28 33.32 -9.19
CA GLY A 508 -8.02 33.95 -9.57
C GLY A 508 -6.83 33.33 -8.83
N VAL A 509 -5.63 33.64 -9.30
CA VAL A 509 -4.38 33.11 -8.73
C VAL A 509 -4.00 33.88 -7.49
N ALA A 510 -4.22 33.33 -6.31
CA ALA A 510 -3.81 33.92 -5.04
C ALA A 510 -2.30 33.75 -4.80
N ALA A 511 -1.76 32.59 -5.16
CA ALA A 511 -0.32 32.31 -5.11
C ALA A 511 0.04 31.19 -6.08
N SER A 512 1.27 31.24 -6.60
CA SER A 512 1.83 30.15 -7.42
C SER A 512 3.35 30.13 -7.25
N ASP A 513 3.92 28.97 -6.95
CA ASP A 513 5.35 28.83 -6.69
C ASP A 513 5.82 27.39 -6.83
N HIS A 514 6.93 27.13 -7.53
CA HIS A 514 7.56 25.82 -7.68
C HIS A 514 6.55 24.68 -8.00
N GLY A 515 5.58 24.93 -8.89
CA GLY A 515 4.55 23.96 -9.30
C GLY A 515 3.41 23.80 -8.30
N PHE A 516 3.35 24.57 -7.22
CA PHE A 516 2.17 24.69 -6.38
C PHE A 516 1.31 25.86 -6.82
N LEU A 517 0.01 25.68 -6.77
CA LEU A 517 -0.99 26.65 -7.20
C LEU A 517 -2.08 26.80 -6.16
N LEU A 518 -2.29 28.03 -5.69
CA LEU A 518 -3.41 28.40 -4.85
C LEU A 518 -4.31 29.36 -5.61
N LEU A 519 -5.56 28.96 -5.82
CA LEU A 519 -6.59 29.80 -6.41
C LEU A 519 -7.57 30.23 -5.31
N GLU A 520 -8.11 31.44 -5.45
CA GLU A 520 -9.13 32.02 -4.57
C GLU A 520 -10.34 32.45 -5.38
N ARG A 521 -11.54 32.14 -4.89
CA ARG A 521 -12.78 32.43 -5.56
C ARG A 521 -13.02 33.95 -5.62
N GLY A 522 -13.29 34.46 -6.82
CA GLY A 522 -13.62 35.88 -7.06
C GLY A 522 -12.40 36.80 -7.05
N LEU A 523 -11.17 36.29 -6.97
CA LEU A 523 -9.96 37.11 -7.11
C LEU A 523 -9.74 37.47 -8.58
N ASP A 524 -9.43 38.75 -8.87
CA ASP A 524 -9.17 39.24 -10.23
C ASP A 524 -7.64 39.27 -10.52
N GLN A 525 -7.05 38.09 -10.58
CA GLN A 525 -5.63 37.89 -10.95
C GLN A 525 -5.47 36.55 -11.64
N TYR A 526 -4.95 36.53 -12.87
CA TYR A 526 -4.95 35.35 -13.74
C TYR A 526 -3.56 34.90 -14.17
N ARG A 527 -2.49 35.49 -13.63
CA ARG A 527 -1.11 35.17 -14.04
C ARG A 527 -0.39 34.37 -12.95
N PHE A 528 0.30 33.30 -13.38
CA PHE A 528 1.22 32.59 -12.52
C PHE A 528 2.50 33.39 -12.26
N SER A 529 3.09 33.24 -11.08
CA SER A 529 4.43 33.76 -10.78
C SER A 529 5.48 33.13 -11.71
N PRO A 530 6.52 33.86 -12.11
CA PRO A 530 7.65 33.25 -12.83
C PRO A 530 8.26 32.07 -12.07
N THR A 531 8.33 32.12 -10.74
CA THR A 531 8.86 31.05 -9.89
C THR A 531 8.00 29.77 -9.91
N PHE A 532 6.76 29.84 -10.37
CA PHE A 532 5.92 28.67 -10.57
C PHE A 532 6.57 27.65 -11.51
N TYR A 533 7.29 28.12 -12.52
CA TYR A 533 7.91 27.29 -13.53
C TYR A 533 9.29 26.74 -13.14
N ASP A 534 9.89 27.22 -12.03
CA ASP A 534 11.24 26.80 -11.61
C ASP A 534 11.35 25.29 -11.38
N VAL A 535 10.25 24.65 -11.01
CA VAL A 535 10.21 23.19 -10.83
C VAL A 535 10.49 22.40 -12.11
N PHE A 536 10.27 23.02 -13.27
CA PHE A 536 10.52 22.41 -14.58
C PHE A 536 11.92 22.74 -15.13
N HIS A 537 12.65 23.64 -14.52
CA HIS A 537 13.99 24.02 -14.94
C HIS A 537 15.04 23.09 -14.34
N ALA A 538 16.03 22.72 -15.12
CA ALA A 538 17.09 21.81 -14.70
C ALA A 538 18.48 22.31 -15.16
N ALA A 539 18.81 23.55 -14.81
CA ALA A 539 20.12 24.12 -15.12
C ALA A 539 21.24 23.27 -14.49
N GLY A 540 22.20 22.82 -15.30
CA GLY A 540 23.32 22.00 -14.83
C GLY A 540 22.95 20.56 -14.45
N ALA A 541 21.84 20.04 -14.93
CA ALA A 541 21.47 18.65 -14.69
C ALA A 541 22.52 17.67 -15.25
N HIS A 542 22.78 16.62 -14.49
CA HIS A 542 23.63 15.50 -14.86
C HIS A 542 22.78 14.22 -14.87
N PRO A 543 22.07 13.91 -15.98
CA PRO A 543 21.24 12.71 -16.06
C PRO A 543 22.04 11.44 -15.76
N GLN A 544 21.41 10.47 -15.08
CA GLN A 544 22.01 9.14 -14.81
C GLN A 544 22.43 8.46 -16.14
N VAL A 545 21.60 8.62 -17.16
CA VAL A 545 21.86 8.11 -18.50
C VAL A 545 21.91 9.28 -19.49
N ALA A 546 23.09 9.58 -20.00
CA ALA A 546 23.26 10.56 -21.06
C ALA A 546 22.89 9.94 -22.42
N VAL A 547 22.01 10.60 -23.17
CA VAL A 547 21.46 10.09 -24.43
C VAL A 547 21.98 10.89 -25.64
N GLY A 548 21.68 12.16 -25.74
CA GLY A 548 22.04 13.01 -26.89
C GLY A 548 21.25 12.67 -28.16
N ALA A 549 19.93 12.47 -28.02
CA ALA A 549 19.03 12.25 -29.15
C ALA A 549 18.35 13.57 -29.55
N GLY A 550 18.40 13.92 -30.86
CA GLY A 550 17.80 15.12 -31.40
C GLY A 550 16.57 14.83 -32.26
N TRP A 551 15.53 15.65 -32.11
CA TRP A 551 14.37 15.65 -32.99
C TRP A 551 14.46 16.90 -33.90
N SER A 552 14.87 16.68 -35.15
CA SER A 552 15.20 17.76 -36.04
C SER A 552 16.25 18.73 -35.44
N SER A 553 16.17 20.01 -35.72
CA SER A 553 16.96 21.06 -35.05
C SER A 553 16.18 21.75 -33.92
N LEU A 554 15.13 21.13 -33.41
CA LEU A 554 14.17 21.75 -32.50
C LEU A 554 14.40 21.33 -31.05
N LEU A 555 14.49 20.02 -30.77
CA LEU A 555 14.58 19.43 -29.45
C LEU A 555 15.75 18.47 -29.34
N LEU A 556 16.37 18.45 -28.17
CA LEU A 556 17.41 17.52 -27.78
C LEU A 556 17.05 16.88 -26.48
N LEU A 557 16.96 15.55 -26.40
CA LEU A 557 16.95 14.80 -25.15
C LEU A 557 18.41 14.63 -24.71
N GLU A 558 18.79 15.33 -23.64
CA GLU A 558 20.12 15.22 -23.05
C GLU A 558 20.34 13.89 -22.36
N GLY A 559 19.30 13.40 -21.67
CA GLY A 559 19.33 12.15 -20.95
C GLY A 559 18.09 11.95 -20.08
N PHE A 560 18.18 10.94 -19.23
CA PHE A 560 17.09 10.62 -18.30
C PHE A 560 17.63 10.01 -17.01
N ASP A 561 16.81 10.13 -15.95
CA ASP A 561 16.97 9.40 -14.69
C ASP A 561 15.92 8.30 -14.63
N TRP A 562 16.33 7.17 -14.06
CA TRP A 562 15.48 6.01 -13.86
C TRP A 562 15.48 5.65 -12.37
N GLU A 563 14.49 6.11 -11.64
CA GLU A 563 14.39 5.86 -10.22
C GLU A 563 13.34 4.80 -9.93
N VAL A 564 13.81 3.67 -9.36
CA VAL A 564 12.90 2.68 -8.83
C VAL A 564 12.29 3.25 -7.54
N ARG A 565 11.01 3.50 -7.55
CA ARG A 565 10.28 3.93 -6.36
C ARG A 565 9.71 2.71 -5.67
N PRO A 566 9.97 2.51 -4.38
CA PRO A 566 9.27 1.52 -3.59
C PRO A 566 7.83 2.01 -3.43
N VAL A 567 7.03 1.78 -4.43
CA VAL A 567 5.60 1.83 -4.22
C VAL A 567 5.25 0.55 -3.50
N VAL A 568 4.30 0.67 -2.59
CA VAL A 568 3.64 -0.40 -1.88
C VAL A 568 2.96 -1.41 -2.84
N ARG A 569 3.26 -1.34 -4.13
CA ARG A 569 2.82 -2.22 -5.22
C ARG A 569 3.82 -3.35 -5.44
N PRO A 570 3.38 -4.57 -5.72
CA PRO A 570 4.26 -5.68 -6.07
C PRO A 570 4.99 -5.45 -7.40
N ALA A 571 4.42 -4.65 -8.30
CA ALA A 571 5.12 -4.15 -9.46
C ALA A 571 6.08 -3.03 -9.02
N LEU A 572 7.34 -3.12 -9.42
CA LEU A 572 8.28 -2.03 -9.31
C LEU A 572 7.64 -0.82 -9.99
N SER A 573 7.43 0.26 -9.26
CA SER A 573 7.11 1.53 -9.89
C SER A 573 8.40 2.24 -10.22
N VAL A 574 8.48 2.76 -11.41
CA VAL A 574 9.59 3.54 -11.90
C VAL A 574 9.11 4.96 -12.12
N GLU A 575 9.84 5.90 -11.58
CA GLU A 575 9.74 7.30 -11.91
C GLU A 575 10.83 7.61 -12.93
N ILE A 576 10.43 8.11 -14.09
CA ILE A 576 11.34 8.47 -15.16
C ILE A 576 11.33 9.97 -15.27
N THR A 577 12.51 10.60 -15.12
CA THR A 577 12.71 12.02 -15.38
C THR A 577 13.51 12.18 -16.66
N THR A 578 12.98 12.88 -17.65
CA THR A 578 13.64 13.18 -18.91
C THR A 578 14.10 14.63 -18.95
N TYR A 579 15.27 14.90 -19.53
CA TYR A 579 15.91 16.23 -19.60
C TYR A 579 15.99 16.67 -21.05
N TRP A 580 15.24 17.72 -21.37
CA TRP A 580 15.05 18.23 -22.70
C TRP A 580 15.68 19.61 -22.88
N ARG A 581 16.38 19.84 -23.99
CA ARG A 581 16.83 21.15 -24.35
C ARG A 581 16.13 21.63 -25.63
N ALA A 582 15.49 22.80 -25.56
CA ALA A 582 15.04 23.49 -26.75
C ALA A 582 16.24 24.04 -27.51
N LEU A 583 16.38 23.71 -28.77
CA LEU A 583 17.47 24.22 -29.64
C LEU A 583 17.07 25.47 -30.41
N SER A 584 15.79 25.67 -30.61
CA SER A 584 15.16 26.84 -31.24
C SER A 584 13.84 27.15 -30.58
N PRO A 585 13.24 28.33 -30.78
CA PRO A 585 11.90 28.61 -30.33
C PRO A 585 10.92 27.53 -30.82
N LEU A 586 10.05 27.08 -29.95
CA LEU A 586 9.07 26.04 -30.23
C LEU A 586 7.68 26.66 -30.35
N ASP A 587 6.88 26.17 -31.29
CA ASP A 587 5.48 26.52 -31.40
C ASP A 587 4.63 25.74 -30.38
N ASP A 588 3.35 26.13 -30.26
CA ASP A 588 2.37 25.38 -29.51
C ASP A 588 2.04 24.04 -30.17
N GLY A 589 1.84 23.03 -29.37
CA GLY A 589 1.30 21.75 -29.82
C GLY A 589 2.30 20.61 -30.00
N TYR A 590 3.60 20.81 -29.74
CA TYR A 590 4.51 19.66 -29.60
C TYR A 590 4.15 18.86 -28.37
N ARG A 591 4.14 17.53 -28.51
CA ARG A 591 3.75 16.59 -27.45
C ARG A 591 4.77 15.48 -27.31
N LEU A 592 4.86 14.93 -26.11
CA LEU A 592 5.65 13.73 -25.83
C LEU A 592 4.71 12.54 -25.65
N ILE A 593 5.11 11.40 -26.18
CA ILE A 593 4.36 10.16 -26.01
C ILE A 593 5.28 9.08 -25.49
N PHE A 594 4.81 8.30 -24.51
CA PHE A 594 5.57 7.21 -23.92
C PHE A 594 4.92 5.88 -24.26
N TYR A 595 5.75 4.93 -24.68
CA TYR A 595 5.38 3.59 -25.07
C TYR A 595 5.95 2.59 -24.07
N PHE A 596 5.18 1.54 -23.77
CA PHE A 596 5.58 0.50 -22.82
C PHE A 596 5.38 -0.86 -23.45
N TRP A 597 6.43 -1.69 -23.46
CA TRP A 597 6.42 -3.04 -24.01
C TRP A 597 6.78 -4.07 -22.93
N ASP A 598 6.28 -5.30 -23.11
CA ASP A 598 6.68 -6.47 -22.34
C ASP A 598 8.05 -7.05 -22.82
N ASP A 599 8.50 -8.14 -22.16
CA ASP A 599 9.74 -8.83 -22.54
C ASP A 599 9.71 -9.43 -23.95
N ASP A 600 8.53 -9.78 -24.45
CA ASP A 600 8.31 -10.29 -25.81
C ASP A 600 8.12 -9.16 -26.84
N ARG A 601 8.27 -7.91 -26.39
CA ARG A 601 8.14 -6.68 -27.17
C ARG A 601 6.75 -6.43 -27.76
N HIS A 602 5.69 -6.94 -27.09
CA HIS A 602 4.34 -6.52 -27.41
C HIS A 602 4.02 -5.19 -26.73
N LEU A 603 3.42 -4.28 -27.49
CA LEU A 603 2.98 -2.99 -26.95
C LEU A 603 1.83 -3.20 -25.97
N VAL A 604 2.08 -2.89 -24.71
CA VAL A 604 1.11 -3.10 -23.62
C VAL A 604 0.37 -1.81 -23.29
N ARG A 605 1.09 -0.67 -23.32
CA ARG A 605 0.53 0.62 -22.95
C ARG A 605 1.14 1.73 -23.78
N VAL A 606 0.30 2.64 -24.20
CA VAL A 606 0.69 3.95 -24.70
C VAL A 606 0.17 4.98 -23.73
N GLN A 607 1.06 5.85 -23.27
CA GLN A 607 0.68 6.97 -22.42
C GLN A 607 0.91 8.25 -23.19
N PRO A 608 -0.15 8.79 -23.81
CA PRO A 608 -0.06 10.11 -24.38
C PRO A 608 0.08 11.12 -23.25
N GLU A 609 1.04 11.98 -23.38
CA GLU A 609 1.08 13.31 -22.79
C GLU A 609 0.62 13.45 -21.35
N GLU A 610 1.06 12.64 -20.46
CA GLU A 610 0.97 13.10 -19.09
C GLU A 610 2.13 14.05 -18.89
N LEU A 611 1.95 15.11 -18.22
CA LEU A 611 2.95 15.85 -17.51
C LEU A 611 3.16 17.25 -18.00
N ALA A 612 3.85 17.84 -17.17
CA ALA A 612 4.49 19.16 -17.18
C ALA A 612 4.39 19.97 -18.47
N VAL A 613 4.31 19.32 -19.63
CA VAL A 613 4.07 19.98 -20.93
C VAL A 613 2.73 20.72 -20.95
N HIS A 614 1.70 20.23 -20.23
CA HIS A 614 0.43 20.97 -20.11
C HIS A 614 0.57 22.19 -19.21
N TRP A 615 1.39 22.11 -18.15
CA TRP A 615 1.63 23.20 -17.22
C TRP A 615 2.79 24.11 -17.61
N PHE A 616 3.78 23.57 -18.35
CA PHE A 616 4.88 24.30 -18.92
C PHE A 616 4.98 23.99 -20.42
N PRO A 617 4.07 24.52 -21.23
CA PRO A 617 3.96 24.19 -22.65
C PRO A 617 5.18 24.63 -23.44
N SER A 618 5.45 23.93 -24.55
CA SER A 618 6.69 24.04 -25.34
C SER A 618 7.02 25.46 -25.79
N TRP A 619 6.03 26.30 -26.08
CA TRP A 619 6.29 27.69 -26.49
C TRP A 619 6.86 28.59 -25.38
N LEU A 620 6.82 28.16 -24.13
CA LEU A 620 7.47 28.85 -23.01
C LEU A 620 8.94 28.43 -22.84
N TRP A 621 9.41 27.43 -23.58
CA TRP A 621 10.79 26.94 -23.44
C TRP A 621 11.76 27.86 -24.17
N GLU A 622 12.71 28.41 -23.44
CA GLU A 622 13.73 29.28 -24.05
C GLU A 622 14.81 28.43 -24.74
N PRO A 623 15.28 28.85 -25.92
CA PRO A 623 16.40 28.20 -26.60
C PRO A 623 17.63 28.10 -25.68
N GLY A 624 18.17 26.88 -25.56
CA GLY A 624 19.30 26.58 -24.67
C GLY A 624 18.90 26.20 -23.25
N GLN A 625 17.66 26.42 -22.84
CA GLN A 625 17.14 26.01 -21.53
C GLN A 625 16.96 24.48 -21.45
N VAL A 626 17.34 23.91 -20.32
CA VAL A 626 17.07 22.50 -20.03
C VAL A 626 15.81 22.39 -19.18
N VAL A 627 14.85 21.64 -19.69
CA VAL A 627 13.55 21.37 -19.05
C VAL A 627 13.53 19.93 -18.58
N LYS A 628 13.18 19.71 -17.31
CA LYS A 628 12.97 18.37 -16.77
C LYS A 628 11.49 18.03 -16.74
N LEU A 629 11.16 16.83 -17.22
CA LEU A 629 9.81 16.29 -17.19
C LEU A 629 9.83 14.95 -16.47
N THR A 630 9.12 14.89 -15.34
CA THR A 630 9.04 13.68 -14.53
C THR A 630 7.70 12.99 -14.76
N LEU A 631 7.76 11.73 -15.19
CA LEU A 631 6.58 10.87 -15.29
C LEU A 631 6.11 10.47 -13.89
N PRO A 632 4.80 10.47 -13.62
CA PRO A 632 4.30 9.90 -12.37
C PRO A 632 4.76 8.45 -12.26
N PRO A 633 4.96 7.93 -11.03
CA PRO A 633 5.43 6.57 -10.83
C PRO A 633 4.56 5.56 -11.56
N LEU A 634 5.12 4.89 -12.55
CA LEU A 634 4.44 3.92 -13.40
C LEU A 634 4.70 2.50 -12.90
N PRO A 635 3.70 1.63 -12.80
CA PRO A 635 3.90 0.21 -12.49
C PRO A 635 4.53 -0.49 -13.71
N VAL A 636 5.86 -0.57 -13.74
CA VAL A 636 6.61 -1.23 -14.83
C VAL A 636 7.02 -2.66 -14.50
N GLY A 637 6.36 -3.34 -13.55
CA GLY A 637 6.77 -4.66 -13.06
C GLY A 637 6.99 -5.71 -14.14
N ASP A 638 6.21 -5.67 -15.19
CA ASP A 638 6.29 -6.59 -16.34
C ASP A 638 6.53 -5.83 -17.66
N LEU A 639 6.97 -4.55 -17.60
CA LEU A 639 7.20 -3.69 -18.76
C LEU A 639 8.65 -3.15 -18.74
N PRO A 640 9.64 -3.99 -19.11
CA PRO A 640 11.05 -3.61 -19.01
C PRO A 640 11.49 -2.58 -20.06
N HIS A 641 10.70 -2.40 -21.12
CA HIS A 641 11.03 -1.51 -22.23
C HIS A 641 10.12 -0.28 -22.24
N VAL A 642 10.74 0.88 -22.19
CA VAL A 642 10.06 2.18 -22.26
C VAL A 642 10.61 2.97 -23.42
N GLY A 643 9.75 3.49 -24.27
CA GLY A 643 10.12 4.35 -25.37
C GLY A 643 9.52 5.75 -25.26
N VAL A 644 10.20 6.74 -25.78
CA VAL A 644 9.71 8.11 -25.90
C VAL A 644 9.77 8.60 -27.34
N ALA A 645 8.74 9.31 -27.75
CA ALA A 645 8.68 9.97 -29.05
C ALA A 645 8.15 11.39 -28.93
N VAL A 646 8.44 12.22 -29.90
CA VAL A 646 7.92 13.58 -30.03
C VAL A 646 6.90 13.61 -31.16
N LEU A 647 5.73 14.17 -30.88
CA LEU A 647 4.66 14.38 -31.82
C LEU A 647 4.65 15.81 -32.30
N LEU A 648 4.51 15.99 -33.62
CA LEU A 648 4.22 17.28 -34.25
C LEU A 648 2.83 17.82 -33.80
N PRO A 649 2.63 19.14 -33.87
CA PRO A 649 1.31 19.73 -33.68
C PRO A 649 0.22 19.07 -34.52
N ARG A 650 -0.98 18.98 -34.02
CA ARG A 650 -2.12 18.34 -34.70
C ARG A 650 -2.55 19.18 -35.90
N THR A 651 -2.58 18.57 -37.09
CA THR A 651 -3.26 19.09 -38.28
C THR A 651 -4.58 18.35 -38.46
N GLU A 652 -5.56 18.96 -39.16
CA GLU A 652 -6.91 18.40 -39.28
C GLU A 652 -7.00 16.99 -39.86
N ASP A 653 -5.98 16.53 -40.60
CA ASP A 653 -5.96 15.25 -41.33
C ASP A 653 -4.88 14.27 -40.83
N SER A 654 -4.18 14.52 -39.71
CA SER A 654 -3.07 13.67 -39.29
C SER A 654 -3.45 12.70 -38.15
N ASP A 655 -3.21 11.40 -38.34
CA ASP A 655 -3.19 10.42 -37.29
C ASP A 655 -1.94 10.54 -36.39
N VAL A 656 -1.87 9.73 -35.31
CA VAL A 656 -0.72 9.78 -34.39
C VAL A 656 0.57 9.35 -35.07
N GLU A 657 0.52 8.32 -35.92
CA GLU A 657 1.72 7.76 -36.59
C GLU A 657 2.32 8.73 -37.58
N GLY A 658 1.50 9.45 -38.36
CA GLY A 658 1.97 10.47 -39.32
C GLY A 658 2.57 11.72 -38.67
N ARG A 659 2.48 11.85 -37.35
CA ARG A 659 2.98 13.00 -36.56
C ARG A 659 4.25 12.70 -35.79
N LEU A 660 4.77 11.48 -35.82
CA LEU A 660 5.99 11.11 -35.12
C LEU A 660 7.20 11.74 -35.81
N MET A 661 8.06 12.42 -35.05
CA MET A 661 9.25 13.05 -35.55
C MET A 661 10.44 12.07 -35.62
N PRO A 662 11.21 12.03 -36.70
CA PRO A 662 12.40 11.20 -36.77
C PRO A 662 13.51 11.70 -35.84
N ILE A 663 14.31 10.75 -35.35
CA ILE A 663 15.36 10.96 -34.36
C ILE A 663 16.73 10.81 -34.98
N THR A 664 17.65 11.68 -34.59
CA THR A 664 19.07 11.62 -34.99
C THR A 664 19.97 11.64 -33.77
N SER A 665 21.06 10.88 -33.79
CA SER A 665 22.05 10.94 -32.71
C SER A 665 22.92 12.19 -32.88
N THR A 666 23.01 13.02 -31.87
CA THR A 666 23.89 14.19 -31.82
C THR A 666 25.26 13.85 -31.22
N THR A 667 25.38 12.74 -30.53
CA THR A 667 26.63 12.31 -29.88
C THR A 667 27.46 11.34 -30.73
N GLY A 668 26.92 10.87 -31.85
CA GLY A 668 27.52 9.84 -32.70
C GLY A 668 27.45 8.42 -32.06
N LYS A 669 26.80 8.25 -30.90
CA LYS A 669 26.56 6.95 -30.29
C LYS A 669 25.35 6.27 -30.94
N PRO A 670 25.35 4.94 -31.08
CA PRO A 670 24.16 4.23 -31.54
C PRO A 670 23.01 4.42 -30.55
N LEU A 671 21.84 4.74 -31.10
CA LEU A 671 20.59 4.86 -30.33
C LEU A 671 19.77 3.57 -30.47
N SER A 672 19.09 3.16 -29.41
CA SER A 672 18.11 2.09 -29.52
C SER A 672 16.80 2.69 -30.02
N LEU A 673 16.49 2.48 -31.31
CA LEU A 673 15.36 3.08 -31.98
C LEU A 673 14.34 2.03 -32.41
N TRP A 674 13.08 2.45 -32.45
CA TRP A 674 11.94 1.67 -32.89
C TRP A 674 11.14 2.43 -33.93
N ASP A 675 10.31 1.70 -34.66
CA ASP A 675 9.34 2.25 -35.62
C ASP A 675 9.89 3.38 -36.50
N GLN A 676 10.62 3.01 -37.53
CA GLN A 676 11.20 3.94 -38.52
C GLN A 676 12.06 5.07 -37.91
N ASP A 677 12.77 4.78 -36.84
CA ASP A 677 13.62 5.74 -36.11
C ASP A 677 12.87 6.91 -35.47
N THR A 678 11.61 6.70 -35.05
CA THR A 678 10.77 7.73 -34.43
C THR A 678 10.60 7.58 -32.92
N ILE A 679 10.82 6.37 -32.40
CA ILE A 679 10.69 6.07 -30.97
C ILE A 679 12.08 5.73 -30.41
N LEU A 680 12.49 6.44 -29.37
CA LEU A 680 13.73 6.18 -28.65
C LEU A 680 13.47 5.28 -27.46
N GLU A 681 14.13 4.14 -27.38
CA GLU A 681 14.09 3.29 -26.20
C GLU A 681 14.95 3.86 -25.06
N LEU A 682 14.35 4.06 -23.90
CA LEU A 682 15.01 4.45 -22.67
C LEU A 682 15.55 3.18 -21.98
N VAL A 683 16.80 2.81 -22.30
CA VAL A 683 17.42 1.60 -21.79
C VAL A 683 17.74 1.77 -20.30
N ARG A 684 17.17 0.91 -19.48
CA ARG A 684 17.41 0.89 -18.04
C ARG A 684 18.91 0.82 -17.74
N PRO A 685 19.45 1.70 -16.85
CA PRO A 685 20.86 1.72 -16.47
C PRO A 685 21.31 0.48 -15.69
#